data_c20286c4e7b8fee9d01e188ee3162159
#
_entry.id   c20286c4e7b8fee9d01e188ee3162159
#
_cell.length_a   1.000
_cell.length_b   1.000
_cell.length_c   1.000
_cell.angle_alpha   90.00
_cell.angle_beta   90.00
_cell.angle_gamma   90.00
#
_symmetry.space_group_name_H-M   'P 1'
#
loop_
_entity.id
_entity.type
_entity.pdbx_description
1 polymer ?
#
loop_
_entity_poly.entity_id
_entity_poly.type
_entity_poly.pdbx_seq_one_letter_code
_entity_poly.pdbx_strand_id
1 'polypeptide(L)'
;MNLPNLVRDAFAPDGLLSRAVDEFKPRDVQADMAIAIGRTMETGGILVVEAGTGVGKTFAYLVPALLSGERVLISTATKTLQDQLYGRDLPRLTRALGLPVRTALLKGRSSYLCLHRLELAHQSESLPDHMSGRTLAKIEQWAQVTRSGDLAELPGLDERSPLIPLITSSRENCLGAQCPKFKDCHVNLARRVALAADIVVINHHLFFADMAVRESGMAELLPSVRTVVFDEAHQINETGVQFLGTQLTTGQLLDFARDTLATGIQFARGLMDWQKIAGQVERATRDLRLVVGKIYPGAKLRWTGQAPEQINEAVWADALEALHRAVRTALESLLGFVEVSPDIARLHERAVMLENLVEAFLGPCKSDSVRWMDVGNQLKLVESPLDIADAVKTRLIGSQDVADSGKSWIFTSATLGDDASLRWFTEPCGLENAEILKVGSPFDYATQAAVYVPRQLPKPNDPAHTIQVAHFVAVHAPVIHGRTLVLTTTLRALRGISEALQQQFANSQVLEILVQGQRPKRELMERFREGDTNGQPGCILVASASFWEGVDVPGDALQLVVIDKLPFPPPNDPLVEARANRLEQGGRSSFGDYFLPEAAVALKQGAGRLIRRESDTGILVVCDTRLTSMGYGRRLMAALPPMRRLESEAAFLQALSALTKISTRDPSWT
;
A
#
# COMPACT_ATOMS: atom_id res chain seq x y z
N MET A 1 -2.13 12.54 37.27
CA MET A 1 -3.20 11.72 36.61
C MET A 1 -2.50 10.71 35.73
N ASN A 2 -2.98 9.46 35.68
CA ASN A 2 -2.47 8.48 34.74
C ASN A 2 -2.97 8.77 33.31
N LEU A 3 -2.27 8.30 32.30
CA LEU A 3 -2.58 8.58 30.90
C LEU A 3 -4.01 8.18 30.49
N PRO A 4 -4.56 7.01 30.89
CA PRO A 4 -5.95 6.64 30.61
C PRO A 4 -7.00 7.64 31.10
N ASN A 5 -6.77 8.28 32.26
CA ASN A 5 -7.69 9.28 32.79
C ASN A 5 -7.61 10.59 32.01
N LEU A 6 -6.40 11.06 31.65
CA LEU A 6 -6.22 12.24 30.80
C LEU A 6 -6.92 12.06 29.44
N VAL A 7 -6.81 10.84 28.87
CA VAL A 7 -7.48 10.47 27.61
C VAL A 7 -9.00 10.50 27.77
N ARG A 8 -9.53 9.92 28.85
CA ARG A 8 -10.97 9.92 29.14
C ARG A 8 -11.51 11.34 29.22
N ASP A 9 -10.82 12.22 29.98
CA ASP A 9 -11.20 13.62 30.14
C ASP A 9 -11.16 14.38 28.80
N ALA A 10 -10.19 14.09 27.93
CA ALA A 10 -10.11 14.72 26.61
C ALA A 10 -11.28 14.35 25.68
N PHE A 11 -11.78 13.10 25.76
CA PHE A 11 -12.91 12.61 24.95
C PHE A 11 -14.29 12.85 25.59
N ALA A 12 -14.36 13.36 26.81
CA ALA A 12 -15.62 13.65 27.48
C ALA A 12 -16.52 14.64 26.69
N PRO A 13 -17.84 14.61 26.84
CA PRO A 13 -18.76 15.53 26.15
C PRO A 13 -18.42 17.00 26.34
N ASP A 14 -17.88 17.36 27.50
CA ASP A 14 -17.38 18.70 27.87
C ASP A 14 -15.84 18.77 27.87
N GLY A 15 -15.16 17.78 27.29
CA GLY A 15 -13.72 17.66 27.24
C GLY A 15 -13.03 18.62 26.25
N LEU A 16 -11.69 18.56 26.24
CA LEU A 16 -10.88 19.44 25.38
C LEU A 16 -11.21 19.30 23.89
N LEU A 17 -11.47 18.07 23.41
CA LEU A 17 -11.79 17.85 22.00
C LEU A 17 -13.13 18.48 21.61
N SER A 18 -14.16 18.34 22.45
CA SER A 18 -15.48 18.91 22.20
C SER A 18 -15.49 20.44 22.20
N ARG A 19 -14.55 21.06 22.93
CA ARG A 19 -14.43 22.53 23.01
C ARG A 19 -13.57 23.13 21.89
N ALA A 20 -12.58 22.38 21.38
CA ALA A 20 -11.53 22.94 20.56
C ALA A 20 -11.48 22.38 19.12
N VAL A 21 -12.25 21.33 18.84
CA VAL A 21 -12.31 20.70 17.52
C VAL A 21 -13.71 20.88 16.94
N ASP A 22 -13.84 21.71 15.92
CA ASP A 22 -15.10 21.92 15.22
C ASP A 22 -15.70 20.59 14.72
N GLU A 23 -17.01 20.44 14.87
CA GLU A 23 -17.77 19.23 14.48
C GLU A 23 -17.36 17.93 15.19
N PHE A 24 -16.57 18.01 16.28
CA PHE A 24 -16.26 16.81 17.05
C PHE A 24 -17.51 16.34 17.79
N LYS A 25 -17.87 15.09 17.55
CA LYS A 25 -18.95 14.41 18.27
C LYS A 25 -18.35 13.34 19.16
N PRO A 26 -18.51 13.42 20.49
CA PRO A 26 -18.08 12.37 21.41
C PRO A 26 -18.75 11.04 21.05
N ARG A 27 -17.97 9.97 21.06
CA ARG A 27 -18.43 8.61 20.81
C ARG A 27 -17.77 7.67 21.81
N ASP A 28 -18.57 6.95 22.57
CA ASP A 28 -18.07 6.02 23.61
C ASP A 28 -17.09 5.01 23.03
N VAL A 29 -17.41 4.44 21.86
CA VAL A 29 -16.55 3.48 21.16
C VAL A 29 -15.16 4.04 20.78
N GLN A 30 -15.09 5.35 20.49
CA GLN A 30 -13.81 6.03 20.22
C GLN A 30 -13.03 6.27 21.52
N ALA A 31 -13.71 6.68 22.58
CA ALA A 31 -13.12 6.88 23.89
C ALA A 31 -12.58 5.57 24.46
N ASP A 32 -13.34 4.47 24.38
CA ASP A 32 -12.91 3.15 24.83
C ASP A 32 -11.63 2.69 24.12
N MET A 33 -11.57 2.86 22.79
CA MET A 33 -10.37 2.59 22.02
C MET A 33 -9.18 3.43 22.48
N ALA A 34 -9.38 4.73 22.64
CA ALA A 34 -8.32 5.66 23.05
C ALA A 34 -7.81 5.37 24.47
N ILE A 35 -8.70 5.03 25.40
CA ILE A 35 -8.36 4.64 26.78
C ILE A 35 -7.55 3.34 26.81
N ALA A 36 -7.94 2.33 26.02
CA ALA A 36 -7.19 1.07 25.91
C ALA A 36 -5.77 1.31 25.35
N ILE A 37 -5.66 2.15 24.31
CA ILE A 37 -4.35 2.56 23.77
C ILE A 37 -3.52 3.30 24.82
N GLY A 38 -4.13 4.26 25.55
CA GLY A 38 -3.45 4.99 26.63
C GLY A 38 -2.96 4.06 27.74
N ARG A 39 -3.73 3.04 28.10
CA ARG A 39 -3.33 2.02 29.07
C ARG A 39 -2.13 1.23 28.57
N THR A 40 -2.16 0.76 27.33
CA THR A 40 -1.03 0.01 26.75
C THR A 40 0.22 0.88 26.63
N MET A 41 0.09 2.18 26.30
CA MET A 41 1.22 3.11 26.30
C MET A 41 1.84 3.29 27.68
N GLU A 42 1.04 3.28 28.73
CA GLU A 42 1.51 3.43 30.12
C GLU A 42 2.18 2.14 30.64
N THR A 43 1.57 0.97 30.37
CA THR A 43 2.02 -0.31 30.94
C THR A 43 3.03 -1.06 30.08
N GLY A 44 3.16 -0.71 28.81
CA GLY A 44 3.86 -1.55 27.82
C GLY A 44 2.95 -2.69 27.32
N GLY A 45 3.41 -3.39 26.29
CA GLY A 45 2.71 -4.56 25.76
C GLY A 45 2.29 -4.44 24.28
N ILE A 46 1.47 -5.37 23.84
CA ILE A 46 0.97 -5.46 22.47
C ILE A 46 -0.54 -5.38 22.46
N LEU A 47 -1.09 -4.43 21.74
CA LEU A 47 -2.53 -4.25 21.56
C LEU A 47 -2.90 -4.30 20.08
N VAL A 48 -3.83 -5.19 19.72
CA VAL A 48 -4.40 -5.29 18.38
C VAL A 48 -5.85 -4.81 18.42
N VAL A 49 -6.15 -3.76 17.66
CA VAL A 49 -7.47 -3.10 17.67
C VAL A 49 -8.13 -3.22 16.31
N GLU A 50 -9.20 -3.97 16.21
CA GLU A 50 -10.12 -3.87 15.08
C GLU A 50 -11.21 -2.85 15.42
N ALA A 51 -11.20 -1.70 14.73
CA ALA A 51 -12.17 -0.64 14.94
C ALA A 51 -12.93 -0.33 13.64
N GLY A 52 -14.24 -0.55 13.65
CA GLY A 52 -15.11 -0.38 12.49
C GLY A 52 -14.98 1.00 11.82
N THR A 53 -15.51 1.13 10.61
CA THR A 53 -15.55 2.41 9.92
C THR A 53 -16.33 3.46 10.73
N GLY A 54 -15.84 4.71 10.70
CA GLY A 54 -16.48 5.83 11.42
C GLY A 54 -16.14 5.97 12.89
N VAL A 55 -15.43 5.05 13.53
CA VAL A 55 -14.99 5.17 14.94
C VAL A 55 -14.11 6.41 15.16
N GLY A 56 -13.36 6.84 14.15
CA GLY A 56 -12.39 7.92 14.29
C GLY A 56 -11.05 7.42 14.85
N LYS A 57 -10.58 6.28 14.35
CA LYS A 57 -9.31 5.62 14.72
C LYS A 57 -8.16 6.60 14.89
N THR A 58 -8.01 7.53 13.93
CA THR A 58 -6.92 8.50 13.93
C THR A 58 -6.85 9.31 15.24
N PHE A 59 -7.96 9.85 15.69
CA PHE A 59 -8.00 10.59 16.95
C PHE A 59 -7.81 9.67 18.15
N ALA A 60 -8.37 8.45 18.09
CA ALA A 60 -8.26 7.47 19.17
C ALA A 60 -6.81 7.05 19.48
N TYR A 61 -5.89 7.06 18.51
CA TYR A 61 -4.47 6.79 18.79
C TYR A 61 -3.62 8.07 18.88
N LEU A 62 -3.98 9.16 18.19
CA LEU A 62 -3.21 10.42 18.27
C LEU A 62 -3.35 11.12 19.61
N VAL A 63 -4.55 11.13 20.20
CA VAL A 63 -4.76 11.82 21.48
C VAL A 63 -3.93 11.22 22.61
N PRO A 64 -3.95 9.88 22.88
CA PRO A 64 -3.06 9.31 23.86
C PRO A 64 -1.57 9.50 23.49
N ALA A 65 -1.20 9.43 22.21
CA ALA A 65 0.17 9.70 21.77
C ALA A 65 0.64 11.12 22.10
N LEU A 66 -0.22 12.12 21.90
CA LEU A 66 0.06 13.52 22.22
C LEU A 66 0.10 13.78 23.73
N LEU A 67 -0.80 13.16 24.49
CA LEU A 67 -0.90 13.34 25.95
C LEU A 67 0.16 12.57 26.73
N SER A 68 0.76 11.54 26.15
CA SER A 68 1.79 10.72 26.82
C SER A 68 3.07 11.51 27.14
N GLY A 69 3.37 12.56 26.36
CA GLY A 69 4.64 13.29 26.46
C GLY A 69 5.88 12.48 26.05
N GLU A 70 5.69 11.29 25.53
CA GLU A 70 6.76 10.39 25.10
C GLU A 70 6.98 10.46 23.58
N ARG A 71 8.11 9.90 23.14
CA ARG A 71 8.37 9.76 21.70
C ARG A 71 7.55 8.63 21.13
N VAL A 72 6.76 8.93 20.08
CA VAL A 72 5.89 7.99 19.40
C VAL A 72 6.20 7.94 17.90
N LEU A 73 6.29 6.73 17.37
CA LEU A 73 6.38 6.46 15.94
C LEU A 73 5.02 6.00 15.43
N ILE A 74 4.51 6.67 14.40
CA ILE A 74 3.25 6.30 13.75
C ILE A 74 3.54 5.86 12.32
N SER A 75 3.27 4.60 12.05
CA SER A 75 3.44 3.98 10.74
C SER A 75 2.08 3.75 10.09
N THR A 76 1.88 4.24 8.87
CA THR A 76 0.65 4.05 8.12
C THR A 76 0.92 3.39 6.76
N ALA A 77 -0.14 2.94 6.07
CA ALA A 77 0.01 2.10 4.88
C ALA A 77 0.49 2.88 3.64
N THR A 78 0.02 4.11 3.42
CA THR A 78 0.23 4.85 2.16
C THR A 78 0.78 6.26 2.38
N LYS A 79 1.43 6.81 1.34
CA LYS A 79 1.92 8.20 1.34
C LYS A 79 0.77 9.20 1.54
N THR A 80 -0.37 8.97 0.91
CA THR A 80 -1.56 9.84 1.05
C THR A 80 -2.06 9.91 2.49
N LEU A 81 -2.09 8.76 3.19
CA LEU A 81 -2.45 8.73 4.62
C LEU A 81 -1.40 9.42 5.49
N GLN A 82 -0.11 9.29 5.17
CA GLN A 82 0.95 10.04 5.85
C GLN A 82 0.73 11.56 5.72
N ASP A 83 0.47 12.04 4.50
CA ASP A 83 0.28 13.46 4.21
C ASP A 83 -0.99 14.00 4.91
N GLN A 84 -2.07 13.22 4.94
CA GLN A 84 -3.29 13.56 5.65
C GLN A 84 -3.06 13.66 7.18
N LEU A 85 -2.41 12.65 7.74
CA LEU A 85 -2.14 12.56 9.17
C LEU A 85 -1.26 13.72 9.64
N TYR A 86 -0.17 13.99 8.91
CA TYR A 86 0.79 15.02 9.23
C TYR A 86 0.30 16.44 8.91
N GLY A 87 -0.33 16.64 7.75
CA GLY A 87 -0.73 17.96 7.27
C GLY A 87 -2.06 18.46 7.83
N ARG A 88 -2.95 17.57 8.28
CA ARG A 88 -4.29 17.92 8.74
C ARG A 88 -4.56 17.51 10.19
N ASP A 89 -4.43 16.21 10.49
CA ASP A 89 -4.95 15.66 11.73
C ASP A 89 -4.06 16.01 12.95
N LEU A 90 -2.75 15.85 12.85
CA LEU A 90 -1.79 16.24 13.90
C LEU A 90 -1.84 17.74 14.21
N PRO A 91 -1.76 18.67 13.24
CA PRO A 91 -1.85 20.11 13.54
C PRO A 91 -3.18 20.52 14.16
N ARG A 92 -4.29 19.85 13.79
CA ARG A 92 -5.61 20.10 14.38
C ARG A 92 -5.63 19.71 15.85
N LEU A 93 -5.12 18.53 16.20
CA LEU A 93 -5.10 18.01 17.56
C LEU A 93 -4.08 18.72 18.46
N THR A 94 -2.88 19.02 17.97
CA THR A 94 -1.87 19.75 18.76
C THR A 94 -2.37 21.13 19.18
N ARG A 95 -3.08 21.84 18.27
CA ARG A 95 -3.72 23.12 18.59
C ARG A 95 -4.86 22.95 19.59
N ALA A 96 -5.73 21.97 19.38
CA ALA A 96 -6.86 21.70 20.25
C ALA A 96 -6.45 21.34 21.69
N LEU A 97 -5.38 20.57 21.83
CA LEU A 97 -4.85 20.16 23.13
C LEU A 97 -3.88 21.20 23.75
N GLY A 98 -3.49 22.22 23.00
CA GLY A 98 -2.56 23.26 23.49
C GLY A 98 -1.16 22.74 23.81
N LEU A 99 -0.69 21.66 23.16
CA LEU A 99 0.55 20.98 23.49
C LEU A 99 1.72 21.43 22.59
N PRO A 100 2.89 21.76 23.16
CA PRO A 100 4.08 22.14 22.39
C PRO A 100 4.84 20.92 21.87
N VAL A 101 4.21 20.11 21.02
CA VAL A 101 4.77 18.85 20.48
C VAL A 101 5.44 19.09 19.13
N ARG A 102 6.69 18.63 18.99
CA ARG A 102 7.40 18.64 17.71
C ARG A 102 7.02 17.41 16.89
N THR A 103 6.48 17.65 15.72
CA THR A 103 6.07 16.58 14.80
C THR A 103 6.95 16.54 13.57
N ALA A 104 7.19 15.37 13.01
CA ALA A 104 7.93 15.19 11.76
C ALA A 104 7.27 14.16 10.84
N LEU A 105 7.36 14.42 9.54
CA LEU A 105 7.03 13.47 8.48
C LEU A 105 8.33 12.98 7.86
N LEU A 106 8.52 11.66 7.81
CA LEU A 106 9.66 11.08 7.11
C LEU A 106 9.16 10.10 6.04
N LYS A 107 9.53 10.40 4.81
CA LYS A 107 9.24 9.57 3.63
C LYS A 107 10.48 8.81 3.17
N GLY A 108 10.32 7.84 2.28
CA GLY A 108 11.42 7.18 1.61
C GLY A 108 12.24 8.15 0.73
N ARG A 109 13.52 7.83 0.49
CA ARG A 109 14.46 8.68 -0.29
C ARG A 109 13.92 9.06 -1.67
N SER A 110 13.21 8.17 -2.33
CA SER A 110 12.58 8.40 -3.64
C SER A 110 11.44 9.41 -3.64
N SER A 111 11.04 9.91 -2.48
CA SER A 111 10.07 10.99 -2.35
C SER A 111 10.70 12.37 -2.29
N TYR A 112 12.02 12.46 -2.14
CA TYR A 112 12.74 13.72 -2.03
C TYR A 112 13.62 13.98 -3.24
N LEU A 113 13.71 15.25 -3.62
CA LEU A 113 14.68 15.73 -4.61
C LEU A 113 16.11 15.46 -4.14
N CYS A 114 16.92 14.85 -4.98
CA CYS A 114 18.35 14.66 -4.77
C CYS A 114 19.12 15.68 -5.61
N LEU A 115 19.72 16.68 -4.96
CA LEU A 115 20.46 17.74 -5.65
C LEU A 115 21.65 17.22 -6.48
N HIS A 116 22.32 16.18 -5.99
CA HIS A 116 23.40 15.52 -6.73
C HIS A 116 22.89 14.83 -8.01
N ARG A 117 21.77 14.10 -7.91
CA ARG A 117 21.16 13.44 -9.08
C ARG A 117 20.59 14.44 -10.08
N LEU A 118 20.01 15.55 -9.60
CA LEU A 118 19.53 16.63 -10.44
C LEU A 118 20.67 17.23 -11.29
N GLU A 119 21.84 17.46 -10.67
CA GLU A 119 23.03 17.98 -11.34
C GLU A 119 23.55 17.00 -12.40
N LEU A 120 23.57 15.69 -12.10
CA LEU A 120 23.94 14.65 -13.07
C LEU A 120 22.91 14.55 -14.22
N ALA A 121 21.63 14.67 -13.93
CA ALA A 121 20.57 14.66 -14.96
C ALA A 121 20.67 15.86 -15.90
N HIS A 122 21.07 17.03 -15.38
CA HIS A 122 21.32 18.23 -16.20
C HIS A 122 22.52 18.07 -17.15
N GLN A 123 23.57 17.37 -16.70
CA GLN A 123 24.77 17.11 -17.52
C GLN A 123 24.57 15.97 -18.55
N SER A 124 23.47 15.21 -18.45
CA SER A 124 23.17 14.10 -19.34
C SER A 124 22.58 14.60 -20.65
N GLU A 125 23.21 14.29 -21.78
CA GLU A 125 22.71 14.61 -23.13
C GLU A 125 21.50 13.77 -23.56
N SER A 126 21.14 12.73 -22.80
CA SER A 126 20.08 11.77 -23.13
C SER A 126 18.86 11.88 -22.21
N LEU A 127 18.11 13.00 -22.33
CA LEU A 127 16.78 13.06 -21.73
C LEU A 127 15.75 12.26 -22.58
N PRO A 128 14.74 11.62 -21.94
CA PRO A 128 13.78 10.77 -22.64
C PRO A 128 13.00 11.44 -23.77
N ASP A 129 12.71 12.74 -23.67
CA ASP A 129 12.00 13.55 -24.68
C ASP A 129 12.14 15.06 -24.44
N HIS A 130 11.66 15.89 -25.40
CA HIS A 130 11.67 17.36 -25.29
C HIS A 130 10.78 17.90 -24.16
N MET A 131 9.73 17.20 -23.77
CA MET A 131 8.87 17.57 -22.63
C MET A 131 9.59 17.40 -21.31
N SER A 132 10.48 16.41 -21.20
CA SER A 132 11.32 16.18 -20.03
C SER A 132 12.26 17.34 -19.74
N GLY A 133 12.80 18.01 -20.77
CA GLY A 133 13.65 19.19 -20.59
C GLY A 133 12.93 20.39 -19.95
N ARG A 134 11.69 20.67 -20.34
CA ARG A 134 10.87 21.73 -19.73
C ARG A 134 10.50 21.42 -18.29
N THR A 135 10.18 20.16 -18.02
CA THR A 135 9.86 19.71 -16.67
C THR A 135 11.09 19.75 -15.77
N LEU A 136 12.26 19.37 -16.27
CA LEU A 136 13.53 19.46 -15.53
C LEU A 136 13.85 20.91 -15.14
N ALA A 137 13.68 21.87 -16.06
CA ALA A 137 13.88 23.30 -15.78
C ALA A 137 12.92 23.82 -14.68
N LYS A 138 11.66 23.35 -14.65
CA LYS A 138 10.73 23.67 -13.55
C LYS A 138 11.19 23.09 -12.22
N ILE A 139 11.70 21.85 -12.22
CA ILE A 139 12.25 21.21 -11.04
C ILE A 139 13.45 21.98 -10.51
N GLU A 140 14.34 22.46 -11.38
CA GLU A 140 15.50 23.29 -11.01
C GLU A 140 15.10 24.61 -10.37
N GLN A 141 14.10 25.30 -10.91
CA GLN A 141 13.56 26.52 -10.30
C GLN A 141 12.96 26.23 -8.93
N TRP A 142 12.18 25.16 -8.82
CA TRP A 142 11.58 24.76 -7.56
C TRP A 142 12.64 24.31 -6.53
N ALA A 143 13.73 23.67 -6.96
CA ALA A 143 14.85 23.28 -6.10
C ALA A 143 15.49 24.46 -5.35
N GLN A 144 15.41 25.67 -5.91
CA GLN A 144 15.97 26.87 -5.27
C GLN A 144 15.09 27.44 -4.15
N VAL A 145 13.79 27.09 -4.12
CA VAL A 145 12.82 27.67 -3.17
C VAL A 145 12.26 26.64 -2.19
N THR A 146 12.31 25.35 -2.52
CA THR A 146 11.82 24.30 -1.61
C THR A 146 12.70 24.17 -0.38
N ARG A 147 12.05 24.02 0.79
CA ARG A 147 12.74 23.73 2.05
C ARG A 147 12.76 22.25 2.38
N SER A 148 11.70 21.54 2.02
CA SER A 148 11.52 20.12 2.29
C SER A 148 12.17 19.22 1.24
N GLY A 149 12.15 19.66 -0.03
CA GLY A 149 12.49 18.86 -1.20
C GLY A 149 11.51 17.71 -1.46
N ASP A 150 10.35 17.68 -0.79
CA ASP A 150 9.32 16.65 -1.02
C ASP A 150 8.64 16.85 -2.36
N LEU A 151 8.82 15.90 -3.29
CA LEU A 151 8.28 15.99 -4.66
C LEU A 151 6.75 16.07 -4.71
N ALA A 152 6.05 15.66 -3.65
CA ALA A 152 4.60 15.82 -3.54
C ALA A 152 4.16 17.30 -3.46
N GLU A 153 5.07 18.20 -3.07
CA GLU A 153 4.83 19.65 -3.04
C GLU A 153 5.00 20.32 -4.41
N LEU A 154 5.55 19.63 -5.41
CA LEU A 154 5.76 20.18 -6.74
C LEU A 154 4.51 20.02 -7.62
N PRO A 155 3.79 21.11 -7.95
CA PRO A 155 2.58 21.02 -8.75
C PRO A 155 2.86 20.54 -10.19
N GLY A 156 2.05 19.58 -10.66
CA GLY A 156 2.08 19.10 -12.04
C GLY A 156 3.19 18.10 -12.36
N LEU A 157 3.93 17.60 -11.37
CA LEU A 157 4.80 16.43 -11.54
C LEU A 157 3.97 15.16 -11.41
N ASP A 158 3.88 14.39 -12.49
CA ASP A 158 3.24 13.06 -12.45
C ASP A 158 4.10 12.08 -11.65
N GLU A 159 3.49 11.34 -10.71
CA GLU A 159 4.16 10.30 -9.91
C GLU A 159 4.79 9.19 -10.78
N ARG A 160 4.36 9.03 -12.03
CA ARG A 160 4.90 8.08 -13.01
C ARG A 160 5.90 8.72 -13.97
N SER A 161 6.29 9.98 -13.75
CA SER A 161 7.23 10.67 -14.63
C SER A 161 8.55 9.91 -14.73
N PRO A 162 9.09 9.66 -15.92
CA PRO A 162 10.39 9.03 -16.12
C PRO A 162 11.54 9.88 -15.56
N LEU A 163 11.30 11.13 -15.20
CA LEU A 163 12.29 11.99 -14.55
C LEU A 163 12.51 11.64 -13.08
N ILE A 164 11.51 11.10 -12.38
CA ILE A 164 11.62 10.81 -10.94
C ILE A 164 12.85 9.94 -10.59
N PRO A 165 13.13 8.83 -11.27
CA PRO A 165 14.34 8.04 -11.02
C PRO A 165 15.65 8.80 -11.29
N LEU A 166 15.63 9.80 -12.17
CA LEU A 166 16.81 10.58 -12.53
C LEU A 166 17.14 11.66 -11.49
N ILE A 167 16.12 12.20 -10.80
CA ILE A 167 16.24 13.32 -9.84
C ILE A 167 16.12 12.89 -8.38
N THR A 168 15.87 11.61 -8.11
CA THR A 168 15.78 11.06 -6.76
C THR A 168 16.91 10.07 -6.49
N SER A 169 17.12 9.73 -5.22
CA SER A 169 18.08 8.69 -4.85
C SER A 169 17.38 7.44 -4.31
N SER A 170 18.01 6.30 -4.55
CA SER A 170 17.68 5.02 -3.93
C SER A 170 18.73 4.64 -2.88
N ARG A 171 18.53 3.50 -2.19
CA ARG A 171 19.58 2.93 -1.32
C ARG A 171 20.83 2.57 -2.15
N GLU A 172 20.64 2.19 -3.41
CA GLU A 172 21.69 1.68 -4.28
C GLU A 172 22.63 2.75 -4.84
N ASN A 173 22.13 4.00 -5.03
CA ASN A 173 22.86 5.06 -5.69
C ASN A 173 23.15 6.32 -4.84
N CYS A 174 22.75 6.31 -3.56
CA CYS A 174 23.03 7.43 -2.64
C CYS A 174 24.44 7.33 -2.05
N LEU A 175 25.24 8.39 -2.20
CA LEU A 175 26.62 8.47 -1.69
C LEU A 175 26.71 8.68 -0.16
N GLY A 176 25.58 8.82 0.54
CA GLY A 176 25.58 9.02 1.99
C GLY A 176 26.36 10.24 2.44
N ALA A 177 27.22 10.08 3.46
CA ALA A 177 28.04 11.15 4.00
C ALA A 177 29.12 11.65 3.03
N GLN A 178 29.47 10.86 2.02
CA GLN A 178 30.48 11.23 1.02
C GLN A 178 29.90 12.08 -0.14
N CYS A 179 28.57 12.34 -0.13
CA CYS A 179 27.91 13.11 -1.17
C CYS A 179 28.37 14.57 -1.14
N PRO A 180 28.78 15.16 -2.29
CA PRO A 180 29.16 16.59 -2.36
C PRO A 180 28.05 17.53 -1.89
N LYS A 181 26.77 17.11 -2.04
CA LYS A 181 25.57 17.87 -1.62
C LYS A 181 25.04 17.43 -0.25
N PHE A 182 25.84 16.76 0.60
CA PHE A 182 25.36 16.20 1.86
C PHE A 182 24.81 17.25 2.84
N LYS A 183 25.41 18.46 2.88
CA LYS A 183 24.97 19.56 3.76
C LYS A 183 23.56 20.04 3.41
N ASP A 184 23.24 20.10 2.11
CA ASP A 184 21.96 20.59 1.59
C ASP A 184 20.98 19.46 1.25
N CYS A 185 21.32 18.23 1.62
CA CYS A 185 20.56 17.04 1.30
C CYS A 185 19.20 17.02 2.02
N HIS A 186 18.10 17.08 1.27
CA HIS A 186 16.73 17.04 1.82
C HIS A 186 16.43 15.78 2.62
N VAL A 187 16.91 14.61 2.18
CA VAL A 187 16.75 13.35 2.93
C VAL A 187 17.45 13.42 4.28
N ASN A 188 18.69 13.96 4.31
CA ASN A 188 19.45 14.12 5.56
C ASN A 188 18.77 15.13 6.49
N LEU A 189 18.26 16.23 5.95
CA LEU A 189 17.50 17.23 6.71
C LEU A 189 16.24 16.60 7.32
N ALA A 190 15.42 15.92 6.51
CA ALA A 190 14.21 15.25 6.98
C ALA A 190 14.49 14.24 8.10
N ARG A 191 15.59 13.46 8.00
CA ARG A 191 16.02 12.52 9.05
C ARG A 191 16.40 13.23 10.33
N ARG A 192 17.19 14.30 10.26
CA ARG A 192 17.58 15.09 11.45
C ARG A 192 16.36 15.66 12.16
N VAL A 193 15.37 16.16 11.39
CA VAL A 193 14.10 16.66 11.94
C VAL A 193 13.34 15.52 12.61
N ALA A 194 13.24 14.35 11.98
CA ALA A 194 12.58 13.17 12.55
C ALA A 194 13.25 12.67 13.84
N LEU A 195 14.59 12.62 13.87
CA LEU A 195 15.34 12.23 15.07
C LEU A 195 15.15 13.18 16.25
N ALA A 196 14.82 14.46 15.99
CA ALA A 196 14.60 15.48 17.02
C ALA A 196 13.10 15.63 17.40
N ALA A 197 12.19 14.97 16.70
CA ALA A 197 10.75 15.10 16.91
C ALA A 197 10.25 14.19 18.04
N ASP A 198 9.11 14.59 18.64
CA ASP A 198 8.39 13.85 19.66
C ASP A 198 7.42 12.85 19.00
N ILE A 199 6.79 13.22 17.88
CA ILE A 199 5.97 12.33 17.07
C ILE A 199 6.50 12.28 15.64
N VAL A 200 6.78 11.08 15.14
CA VAL A 200 7.25 10.85 13.78
C VAL A 200 6.25 10.02 13.00
N VAL A 201 5.83 10.54 11.84
CA VAL A 201 4.95 9.83 10.91
C VAL A 201 5.77 9.23 9.78
N ILE A 202 5.61 7.93 9.55
CA ILE A 202 6.26 7.16 8.48
C ILE A 202 5.25 6.27 7.76
N ASN A 203 5.71 5.51 6.76
CA ASN A 203 4.94 4.38 6.23
C ASN A 203 5.56 3.03 6.62
N HIS A 204 4.80 1.94 6.45
CA HIS A 204 5.23 0.59 6.79
C HIS A 204 6.52 0.18 6.05
N HIS A 205 6.68 0.58 4.79
CA HIS A 205 7.89 0.29 4.02
C HIS A 205 9.14 0.91 4.66
N LEU A 206 9.05 2.14 5.17
CA LEU A 206 10.18 2.80 5.83
C LEU A 206 10.48 2.16 7.18
N PHE A 207 9.45 1.67 7.89
CA PHE A 207 9.60 0.92 9.12
C PHE A 207 10.44 -0.36 8.90
N PHE A 208 10.07 -1.18 7.92
CA PHE A 208 10.84 -2.38 7.58
C PHE A 208 12.24 -2.05 7.03
N ALA A 209 12.39 -0.93 6.31
CA ALA A 209 13.69 -0.47 5.84
C ALA A 209 14.63 -0.11 6.99
N ASP A 210 14.13 0.53 8.05
CA ASP A 210 14.91 0.83 9.26
C ASP A 210 15.31 -0.45 9.99
N MET A 211 14.39 -1.39 10.11
CA MET A 211 14.67 -2.69 10.74
C MET A 211 15.84 -3.42 10.06
N ALA A 212 15.87 -3.47 8.74
CA ALA A 212 16.97 -4.09 7.99
C ALA A 212 18.29 -3.32 8.09
N VAL A 213 18.24 -1.99 8.24
CA VAL A 213 19.44 -1.16 8.43
C VAL A 213 20.05 -1.38 9.82
N ARG A 214 19.23 -1.46 10.86
CA ARG A 214 19.68 -1.76 12.24
C ARG A 214 20.41 -3.10 12.31
N GLU A 215 19.93 -4.12 11.59
CA GLU A 215 20.58 -5.44 11.51
C GLU A 215 21.96 -5.39 10.88
N SER A 216 22.18 -4.52 9.92
CA SER A 216 23.48 -4.35 9.27
C SER A 216 24.50 -3.56 10.11
N GLY A 217 24.14 -3.12 11.33
CA GLY A 217 24.99 -2.30 12.20
C GLY A 217 25.21 -0.86 11.72
N MET A 218 24.48 -0.42 10.70
CA MET A 218 24.52 0.95 10.21
C MET A 218 23.66 1.88 11.09
N ALA A 219 23.89 3.20 10.95
CA ALA A 219 23.15 4.20 11.70
C ALA A 219 21.64 4.10 11.47
N GLU A 220 20.86 4.21 12.53
CA GLU A 220 19.42 4.17 12.54
C GLU A 220 18.80 5.23 11.61
N LEU A 221 17.72 4.87 10.91
CA LEU A 221 16.95 5.81 10.10
C LEU A 221 15.90 6.52 10.93
N LEU A 222 15.36 5.84 11.94
CA LEU A 222 14.26 6.27 12.80
C LEU A 222 14.75 6.44 14.24
N PRO A 223 14.13 7.36 15.01
CA PRO A 223 14.45 7.50 16.43
C PRO A 223 14.07 6.24 17.22
N SER A 224 14.80 5.99 18.30
CA SER A 224 14.37 5.03 19.31
C SER A 224 13.14 5.59 20.04
N VAL A 225 12.06 4.84 20.04
CA VAL A 225 10.76 5.22 20.63
C VAL A 225 10.28 4.14 21.59
N ARG A 226 9.47 4.55 22.58
CA ARG A 226 8.78 3.63 23.48
C ARG A 226 7.50 3.05 22.84
N THR A 227 6.79 3.86 22.07
CA THR A 227 5.53 3.46 21.47
C THR A 227 5.59 3.49 19.95
N VAL A 228 5.11 2.42 19.32
CA VAL A 228 4.90 2.34 17.87
C VAL A 228 3.43 2.05 17.60
N VAL A 229 2.80 2.90 16.77
CA VAL A 229 1.43 2.71 16.29
C VAL A 229 1.47 2.34 14.82
N PHE A 230 0.86 1.22 14.47
CA PHE A 230 0.63 0.81 13.08
C PHE A 230 -0.83 1.06 12.72
N ASP A 231 -1.05 2.06 11.89
CA ASP A 231 -2.36 2.38 11.33
C ASP A 231 -2.55 1.67 9.99
N GLU A 232 -3.76 1.18 9.70
CA GLU A 232 -4.06 0.25 8.61
C GLU A 232 -3.16 -1.00 8.67
N ALA A 233 -3.06 -1.56 9.86
CA ALA A 233 -2.15 -2.67 10.21
C ALA A 233 -2.38 -3.93 9.37
N HIS A 234 -3.56 -4.09 8.75
CA HIS A 234 -3.86 -5.22 7.86
C HIS A 234 -2.86 -5.37 6.69
N GLN A 235 -2.14 -4.29 6.33
CA GLN A 235 -1.13 -4.32 5.26
C GLN A 235 0.28 -4.69 5.73
N ILE A 236 0.51 -4.83 7.04
CA ILE A 236 1.87 -5.04 7.59
C ILE A 236 2.46 -6.35 7.11
N ASN A 237 1.70 -7.45 7.15
CA ASN A 237 2.19 -8.75 6.73
C ASN A 237 2.66 -8.72 5.26
N GLU A 238 1.82 -8.23 4.36
CA GLU A 238 2.16 -8.17 2.94
C GLU A 238 3.34 -7.22 2.66
N THR A 239 3.38 -6.06 3.32
CA THR A 239 4.51 -5.13 3.20
C THR A 239 5.80 -5.75 3.73
N GLY A 240 5.74 -6.42 4.87
CA GLY A 240 6.90 -7.06 5.49
C GLY A 240 7.42 -8.24 4.67
N VAL A 241 6.54 -9.09 4.16
CA VAL A 241 6.88 -10.21 3.26
C VAL A 241 7.61 -9.69 2.01
N GLN A 242 7.11 -8.62 1.38
CA GLN A 242 7.78 -8.00 0.23
C GLN A 242 9.17 -7.44 0.59
N PHE A 243 9.32 -6.91 1.79
CA PHE A 243 10.55 -6.28 2.24
C PHE A 243 11.61 -7.29 2.71
N LEU A 244 11.19 -8.34 3.41
CA LEU A 244 12.06 -9.43 3.90
C LEU A 244 12.46 -10.40 2.78
N GLY A 245 11.73 -10.38 1.66
CA GLY A 245 12.04 -11.18 0.48
C GLY A 245 13.28 -10.69 -0.25
N THR A 246 13.91 -11.60 -0.98
CA THR A 246 15.00 -11.32 -1.91
C THR A 246 14.42 -11.06 -3.29
N GLN A 247 14.84 -9.97 -3.94
CA GLN A 247 14.33 -9.61 -5.27
C GLN A 247 15.47 -9.17 -6.18
N LEU A 248 15.48 -9.67 -7.41
CA LEU A 248 16.39 -9.25 -8.49
C LEU A 248 15.57 -8.90 -9.73
N THR A 249 15.77 -7.70 -10.27
CA THR A 249 15.10 -7.28 -11.50
C THR A 249 16.08 -7.05 -12.63
N THR A 250 15.68 -7.35 -13.87
CA THR A 250 16.49 -7.01 -15.05
C THR A 250 16.68 -5.49 -15.18
N GLY A 251 15.77 -4.69 -14.64
CA GLY A 251 15.90 -3.23 -14.58
C GLY A 251 17.08 -2.78 -13.72
N GLN A 252 17.24 -3.34 -12.50
CA GLN A 252 18.37 -3.03 -11.62
C GLN A 252 19.72 -3.31 -12.29
N LEU A 253 19.81 -4.42 -13.04
CA LEU A 253 21.02 -4.83 -13.76
C LEU A 253 21.33 -3.89 -14.94
N LEU A 254 20.31 -3.51 -15.73
CA LEU A 254 20.48 -2.56 -16.83
C LEU A 254 20.84 -1.16 -16.33
N ASP A 255 20.25 -0.71 -15.22
CA ASP A 255 20.61 0.55 -14.59
C ASP A 255 22.04 0.52 -14.04
N PHE A 256 22.46 -0.59 -13.44
CA PHE A 256 23.84 -0.80 -13.01
C PHE A 256 24.82 -0.73 -14.19
N ALA A 257 24.53 -1.41 -15.31
CA ALA A 257 25.37 -1.39 -16.50
C ALA A 257 25.52 0.04 -17.07
N ARG A 258 24.42 0.80 -17.16
CA ARG A 258 24.43 2.20 -17.62
C ARG A 258 25.23 3.09 -16.67
N ASP A 259 25.01 2.98 -15.37
CA ASP A 259 25.72 3.78 -14.37
C ASP A 259 27.22 3.42 -14.35
N THR A 260 27.61 2.15 -14.53
CA THR A 260 29.01 1.70 -14.66
C THR A 260 29.71 2.34 -15.87
N LEU A 261 29.03 2.39 -17.00
CA LEU A 261 29.56 3.04 -18.21
C LEU A 261 29.76 4.54 -17.97
N ALA A 262 28.73 5.23 -17.49
CA ALA A 262 28.76 6.67 -17.30
C ALA A 262 29.84 7.09 -16.29
N THR A 263 29.85 6.44 -15.11
CA THR A 263 30.81 6.74 -14.03
C THR A 263 32.24 6.35 -14.41
N GLY A 264 32.42 5.21 -15.09
CA GLY A 264 33.72 4.75 -15.58
C GLY A 264 34.33 5.73 -16.59
N ILE A 265 33.53 6.25 -17.52
CA ILE A 265 33.99 7.27 -18.48
C ILE A 265 34.28 8.61 -17.77
N GLN A 266 33.49 8.99 -16.77
CA GLN A 266 33.64 10.25 -16.07
C GLN A 266 34.90 10.29 -15.18
N PHE A 267 35.15 9.25 -14.39
CA PHE A 267 36.17 9.27 -13.35
C PHE A 267 37.39 8.39 -13.63
N ALA A 268 37.30 7.42 -14.55
CA ALA A 268 38.36 6.45 -14.83
C ALA A 268 38.53 6.19 -16.35
N ARG A 269 38.38 7.26 -17.15
CA ARG A 269 38.45 7.19 -18.62
C ARG A 269 39.82 6.70 -19.07
N GLY A 270 39.83 5.72 -19.98
CA GLY A 270 41.04 5.17 -20.59
C GLY A 270 41.82 4.19 -19.70
N LEU A 271 41.40 3.98 -18.44
CA LEU A 271 42.05 3.03 -17.53
C LEU A 271 41.50 1.61 -17.71
N MET A 272 40.26 1.47 -18.15
CA MET A 272 39.57 0.21 -18.43
C MET A 272 38.65 0.36 -19.65
N ASP A 273 38.29 -0.76 -20.26
CA ASP A 273 37.25 -0.80 -21.32
C ASP A 273 35.86 -0.86 -20.67
N TRP A 274 35.40 0.29 -20.14
CA TRP A 274 34.10 0.42 -19.47
C TRP A 274 32.93 0.06 -20.40
N GLN A 275 33.08 0.29 -21.71
CA GLN A 275 32.06 -0.05 -22.68
C GLN A 275 31.88 -1.57 -22.83
N LYS A 276 33.00 -2.31 -22.83
CA LYS A 276 32.99 -3.77 -22.86
C LYS A 276 32.38 -4.33 -21.57
N ILE A 277 32.80 -3.84 -20.40
CA ILE A 277 32.33 -4.31 -19.09
C ILE A 277 30.84 -4.09 -18.95
N ALA A 278 30.35 -2.88 -19.15
CA ALA A 278 28.92 -2.55 -19.08
C ALA A 278 28.11 -3.33 -20.13
N GLY A 279 28.63 -3.44 -21.36
CA GLY A 279 27.98 -4.20 -22.44
C GLY A 279 27.89 -5.71 -22.17
N GLN A 280 28.78 -6.29 -21.37
CA GLN A 280 28.66 -7.69 -20.94
C GLN A 280 27.48 -7.88 -19.97
N VAL A 281 27.33 -7.01 -18.97
CA VAL A 281 26.20 -7.06 -18.03
C VAL A 281 24.88 -6.83 -18.76
N GLU A 282 24.85 -5.83 -19.66
CA GLU A 282 23.65 -5.52 -20.45
C GLU A 282 23.21 -6.69 -21.32
N ARG A 283 24.15 -7.32 -22.05
CA ARG A 283 23.87 -8.49 -22.90
C ARG A 283 23.38 -9.67 -22.08
N ALA A 284 24.09 -10.06 -21.01
CA ALA A 284 23.68 -11.18 -20.15
C ALA A 284 22.28 -10.95 -19.55
N THR A 285 21.96 -9.70 -19.18
CA THR A 285 20.63 -9.34 -18.68
C THR A 285 19.54 -9.47 -19.75
N ARG A 286 19.82 -9.05 -20.98
CA ARG A 286 18.88 -9.20 -22.10
C ARG A 286 18.71 -10.66 -22.52
N ASP A 287 19.81 -11.43 -22.52
CA ASP A 287 19.78 -12.86 -22.81
C ASP A 287 18.91 -13.62 -21.78
N LEU A 288 19.06 -13.32 -20.50
CA LEU A 288 18.18 -13.86 -19.44
C LEU A 288 16.70 -13.56 -19.73
N ARG A 289 16.38 -12.34 -20.20
CA ARG A 289 15.01 -11.98 -20.59
C ARG A 289 14.53 -12.76 -21.82
N LEU A 290 15.40 -13.04 -22.79
CA LEU A 290 15.08 -13.77 -24.00
C LEU A 290 14.81 -15.27 -23.75
N VAL A 291 15.46 -15.87 -22.75
CA VAL A 291 15.22 -17.28 -22.34
C VAL A 291 13.75 -17.51 -21.95
N VAL A 292 13.09 -16.51 -21.37
CA VAL A 292 11.66 -16.58 -20.98
C VAL A 292 10.71 -16.60 -22.19
N GLY A 293 11.17 -16.17 -23.36
CA GLY A 293 10.41 -16.25 -24.61
C GLY A 293 9.13 -15.42 -24.62
N LYS A 294 8.07 -15.94 -25.26
CA LYS A 294 6.80 -15.24 -25.52
C LYS A 294 5.75 -15.45 -24.41
N ILE A 295 6.14 -15.45 -23.15
CA ILE A 295 5.20 -15.49 -22.04
C ILE A 295 4.54 -14.11 -21.89
N TYR A 296 3.20 -14.07 -21.73
CA TYR A 296 2.46 -12.83 -21.70
C TYR A 296 2.83 -11.96 -20.47
N PRO A 297 2.90 -10.65 -20.62
CA PRO A 297 3.17 -9.76 -19.50
C PRO A 297 2.08 -9.86 -18.41
N GLY A 298 2.54 -9.93 -17.15
CA GLY A 298 1.67 -10.10 -15.98
C GLY A 298 1.58 -11.54 -15.49
N ALA A 299 2.22 -12.51 -16.18
CA ALA A 299 2.31 -13.87 -15.68
C ALA A 299 3.26 -13.96 -14.49
N LYS A 300 2.89 -14.79 -13.50
CA LYS A 300 3.76 -15.24 -12.42
C LYS A 300 4.07 -16.71 -12.64
N LEU A 301 5.34 -17.03 -12.87
CA LEU A 301 5.80 -18.40 -13.06
C LEU A 301 6.29 -18.95 -11.73
N ARG A 302 5.76 -20.07 -11.31
CA ARG A 302 6.26 -20.81 -10.13
C ARG A 302 7.70 -21.24 -10.36
N TRP A 303 8.45 -21.33 -9.28
CA TRP A 303 9.83 -21.79 -9.33
C TRP A 303 10.08 -22.80 -8.21
N THR A 304 9.65 -24.02 -8.42
CA THR A 304 9.76 -25.12 -7.45
C THR A 304 10.99 -26.02 -7.68
N GLY A 305 11.53 -26.05 -8.90
CA GLY A 305 12.73 -26.79 -9.29
C GLY A 305 13.96 -25.90 -9.45
N GLN A 306 14.83 -26.26 -10.38
CA GLN A 306 16.03 -25.50 -10.73
C GLN A 306 15.75 -24.31 -11.65
N ALA A 307 14.59 -24.28 -12.31
CA ALA A 307 14.14 -23.19 -13.16
C ALA A 307 12.66 -22.85 -12.90
N PRO A 308 12.21 -21.64 -13.29
CA PRO A 308 10.80 -21.34 -13.34
C PRO A 308 10.03 -22.27 -14.28
N GLU A 309 8.76 -22.54 -13.98
CA GLU A 309 7.90 -23.39 -14.83
C GLU A 309 7.91 -22.91 -16.29
N GLN A 310 7.78 -23.85 -17.22
CA GLN A 310 7.78 -23.63 -18.67
C GLN A 310 9.14 -23.17 -19.26
N ILE A 311 10.20 -23.12 -18.47
CA ILE A 311 11.54 -22.75 -18.92
C ILE A 311 12.46 -23.98 -18.84
N ASN A 312 13.29 -24.15 -19.86
CA ASN A 312 14.28 -25.23 -19.87
C ASN A 312 15.35 -25.00 -18.81
N GLU A 313 15.56 -25.95 -17.90
CA GLU A 313 16.47 -25.84 -16.76
C GLU A 313 17.92 -25.56 -17.16
N ALA A 314 18.45 -26.25 -18.16
CA ALA A 314 19.83 -26.05 -18.59
C ALA A 314 20.05 -24.65 -19.20
N VAL A 315 19.13 -24.23 -20.07
CA VAL A 315 19.21 -22.88 -20.69
C VAL A 315 19.07 -21.78 -19.64
N TRP A 316 18.21 -21.98 -18.63
CA TRP A 316 18.04 -21.05 -17.52
C TRP A 316 19.30 -20.95 -16.66
N ALA A 317 19.88 -22.10 -16.28
CA ALA A 317 21.11 -22.16 -15.50
C ALA A 317 22.28 -21.48 -16.23
N ASP A 318 22.47 -21.78 -17.52
CA ASP A 318 23.51 -21.16 -18.36
C ASP A 318 23.37 -19.65 -18.42
N ALA A 319 22.11 -19.13 -18.53
CA ALA A 319 21.85 -17.69 -18.59
C ALA A 319 22.11 -17.00 -17.25
N LEU A 320 21.73 -17.61 -16.13
CA LEU A 320 22.02 -17.08 -14.79
C LEU A 320 23.52 -17.10 -14.48
N GLU A 321 24.25 -18.18 -14.87
CA GLU A 321 25.70 -18.26 -14.72
C GLU A 321 26.42 -17.22 -15.60
N ALA A 322 25.94 -17.00 -16.83
CA ALA A 322 26.47 -15.95 -17.70
C ALA A 322 26.28 -14.55 -17.07
N LEU A 323 25.12 -14.30 -16.47
CA LEU A 323 24.84 -13.07 -15.74
C LEU A 323 25.77 -12.94 -14.52
N HIS A 324 25.94 -14.00 -13.73
CA HIS A 324 26.84 -14.02 -12.57
C HIS A 324 28.27 -13.66 -12.98
N ARG A 325 28.81 -14.31 -14.01
CA ARG A 325 30.15 -14.00 -14.55
C ARG A 325 30.28 -12.53 -15.00
N ALA A 326 29.27 -11.99 -15.66
CA ALA A 326 29.29 -10.61 -16.13
C ALA A 326 29.29 -9.60 -14.96
N VAL A 327 28.46 -9.82 -13.94
CA VAL A 327 28.41 -8.97 -12.73
C VAL A 327 29.72 -9.07 -11.95
N ARG A 328 30.28 -10.27 -11.80
CA ARG A 328 31.56 -10.51 -11.13
C ARG A 328 32.73 -9.81 -11.85
N THR A 329 32.77 -9.87 -13.18
CA THR A 329 33.76 -9.13 -13.97
C THR A 329 33.65 -7.62 -13.76
N ALA A 330 32.44 -7.09 -13.68
CA ALA A 330 32.23 -5.68 -13.38
C ALA A 330 32.68 -5.33 -11.95
N LEU A 331 32.38 -6.18 -10.96
CA LEU A 331 32.83 -6.03 -9.57
C LEU A 331 34.34 -5.98 -9.46
N GLU A 332 35.05 -6.95 -10.03
CA GLU A 332 36.51 -7.03 -10.03
C GLU A 332 37.14 -5.82 -10.73
N SER A 333 36.53 -5.37 -11.82
CA SER A 333 36.99 -4.18 -12.55
C SER A 333 36.83 -2.88 -11.74
N LEU A 334 35.75 -2.74 -10.97
CA LEU A 334 35.51 -1.56 -10.13
C LEU A 334 36.42 -1.53 -8.89
N LEU A 335 36.83 -2.68 -8.35
CA LEU A 335 37.64 -2.80 -7.15
C LEU A 335 38.94 -2.00 -7.21
N GLY A 336 39.61 -2.00 -8.38
CA GLY A 336 40.86 -1.27 -8.59
C GLY A 336 40.72 0.27 -8.55
N PHE A 337 39.49 0.81 -8.52
CA PHE A 337 39.22 2.24 -8.67
C PHE A 337 38.32 2.82 -7.56
N VAL A 338 38.05 2.07 -6.49
CA VAL A 338 37.16 2.51 -5.39
C VAL A 338 37.62 3.78 -4.69
N GLU A 339 38.94 4.06 -4.68
CA GLU A 339 39.51 5.25 -4.06
C GLU A 339 39.48 6.49 -4.98
N VAL A 340 39.16 6.32 -6.26
CA VAL A 340 39.16 7.42 -7.25
C VAL A 340 37.99 8.38 -7.06
N SER A 341 36.81 7.83 -6.76
CA SER A 341 35.62 8.67 -6.47
C SER A 341 34.60 7.91 -5.61
N PRO A 342 33.81 8.64 -4.80
CA PRO A 342 32.69 8.08 -4.05
C PRO A 342 31.65 7.37 -4.93
N ASP A 343 31.49 7.83 -6.18
CA ASP A 343 30.57 7.23 -7.14
C ASP A 343 31.04 5.84 -7.58
N ILE A 344 32.35 5.66 -7.83
CA ILE A 344 32.92 4.32 -8.12
C ILE A 344 32.83 3.42 -6.90
N ALA A 345 33.16 3.92 -5.71
CA ALA A 345 33.01 3.15 -4.48
C ALA A 345 31.57 2.66 -4.30
N ARG A 346 30.61 3.51 -4.57
CA ARG A 346 29.19 3.15 -4.48
C ARG A 346 28.75 2.14 -5.54
N LEU A 347 29.27 2.25 -6.76
CA LEU A 347 29.05 1.25 -7.80
C LEU A 347 29.64 -0.11 -7.44
N HIS A 348 30.82 -0.13 -6.83
CA HIS A 348 31.43 -1.36 -6.32
C HIS A 348 30.55 -2.03 -5.25
N GLU A 349 30.07 -1.27 -4.25
CA GLU A 349 29.14 -1.78 -3.24
C GLU A 349 27.84 -2.35 -3.88
N ARG A 350 27.33 -1.66 -4.92
CA ARG A 350 26.18 -2.14 -5.68
C ARG A 350 26.48 -3.41 -6.46
N ALA A 351 27.68 -3.53 -7.03
CA ALA A 351 28.11 -4.75 -7.71
C ALA A 351 28.18 -5.95 -6.75
N VAL A 352 28.74 -5.76 -5.54
CA VAL A 352 28.75 -6.79 -4.48
C VAL A 352 27.32 -7.24 -4.14
N MET A 353 26.41 -6.28 -3.97
CA MET A 353 25.00 -6.60 -3.68
C MET A 353 24.34 -7.38 -4.82
N LEU A 354 24.55 -6.98 -6.07
CA LEU A 354 23.99 -7.66 -7.24
C LEU A 354 24.58 -9.06 -7.43
N GLU A 355 25.89 -9.25 -7.20
CA GLU A 355 26.53 -10.56 -7.22
C GLU A 355 25.88 -11.50 -6.20
N ASN A 356 25.75 -11.07 -4.94
CA ASN A 356 25.09 -11.85 -3.90
C ASN A 356 23.61 -12.19 -4.24
N LEU A 357 22.90 -11.26 -4.88
CA LEU A 357 21.52 -11.51 -5.33
C LEU A 357 21.47 -12.57 -6.44
N VAL A 358 22.35 -12.49 -7.43
CA VAL A 358 22.41 -13.49 -8.51
C VAL A 358 22.81 -14.86 -7.94
N GLU A 359 23.80 -14.92 -7.04
CA GLU A 359 24.24 -16.14 -6.36
C GLU A 359 23.11 -16.76 -5.53
N ALA A 360 22.31 -15.95 -4.83
CA ALA A 360 21.14 -16.44 -4.10
C ALA A 360 20.13 -17.14 -5.02
N PHE A 361 19.93 -16.67 -6.26
CA PHE A 361 19.04 -17.31 -7.23
C PHE A 361 19.67 -18.50 -7.98
N LEU A 362 20.98 -18.62 -7.99
CA LEU A 362 21.69 -19.84 -8.44
C LEU A 362 21.61 -20.97 -7.41
N GLY A 363 21.57 -20.63 -6.12
CA GLY A 363 21.43 -21.60 -5.03
C GLY A 363 19.98 -22.12 -4.86
N PRO A 364 19.77 -23.10 -3.97
CA PRO A 364 18.43 -23.62 -3.66
C PRO A 364 17.55 -22.57 -2.95
N CYS A 365 16.22 -22.69 -3.12
CA CYS A 365 15.27 -21.89 -2.34
C CYS A 365 15.37 -22.24 -0.85
N LYS A 366 15.24 -21.24 0.02
CA LYS A 366 15.16 -21.45 1.47
C LYS A 366 13.92 -22.27 1.82
N SER A 367 14.01 -23.10 2.86
CA SER A 367 12.95 -24.06 3.25
C SER A 367 11.63 -23.40 3.68
N ASP A 368 11.68 -22.19 4.19
CA ASP A 368 10.55 -21.39 4.70
C ASP A 368 10.11 -20.30 3.71
N SER A 369 10.60 -20.35 2.49
CA SER A 369 10.37 -19.37 1.46
C SER A 369 9.77 -20.01 0.20
N VAL A 370 9.21 -19.17 -0.66
CA VAL A 370 8.71 -19.54 -1.98
C VAL A 370 9.38 -18.70 -3.05
N ARG A 371 9.70 -19.33 -4.19
CA ARG A 371 10.25 -18.64 -5.37
C ARG A 371 9.24 -18.54 -6.48
N TRP A 372 9.30 -17.41 -7.18
CA TRP A 372 8.60 -17.22 -8.45
C TRP A 372 9.30 -16.18 -9.31
N MET A 373 8.86 -16.06 -10.53
CA MET A 373 9.28 -15.01 -11.46
C MET A 373 8.07 -14.26 -11.98
N ASP A 374 8.07 -12.94 -11.81
CA ASP A 374 7.09 -12.05 -12.46
C ASP A 374 7.59 -11.68 -13.85
N VAL A 375 6.76 -11.96 -14.86
CA VAL A 375 7.06 -11.65 -16.26
C VAL A 375 6.35 -10.36 -16.66
N GLY A 376 7.15 -9.33 -16.94
CA GLY A 376 6.67 -8.03 -17.42
C GLY A 376 7.55 -7.53 -18.57
N ASN A 377 7.59 -6.20 -18.75
CA ASN A 377 8.63 -5.57 -19.59
C ASN A 377 10.03 -5.88 -19.05
N GLN A 378 10.14 -5.98 -17.74
CA GLN A 378 11.29 -6.48 -17.00
C GLN A 378 10.92 -7.80 -16.32
N LEU A 379 11.92 -8.67 -16.14
CA LEU A 379 11.77 -9.82 -15.26
C LEU A 379 12.03 -9.40 -13.83
N LYS A 380 11.27 -10.00 -12.91
CA LYS A 380 11.51 -9.86 -11.48
C LYS A 380 11.57 -11.27 -10.87
N LEU A 381 12.74 -11.67 -10.43
CA LEU A 381 12.96 -12.88 -9.66
C LEU A 381 12.68 -12.58 -8.21
N VAL A 382 11.90 -13.42 -7.55
CA VAL A 382 11.47 -13.22 -6.16
C VAL A 382 11.67 -14.50 -5.37
N GLU A 383 12.29 -14.37 -4.20
CA GLU A 383 12.25 -15.37 -3.13
C GLU A 383 11.71 -14.69 -1.88
N SER A 384 10.63 -15.21 -1.32
CA SER A 384 9.87 -14.53 -0.27
C SER A 384 9.51 -15.49 0.86
N PRO A 385 9.62 -15.06 2.13
CA PRO A 385 9.02 -15.77 3.25
C PRO A 385 7.49 -15.80 3.07
N LEU A 386 6.83 -16.74 3.75
CA LEU A 386 5.37 -16.88 3.65
C LEU A 386 4.63 -15.87 4.51
N ASP A 387 5.25 -15.39 5.59
CA ASP A 387 4.73 -14.39 6.52
C ASP A 387 5.89 -13.68 7.24
N ILE A 388 5.55 -12.81 8.20
CA ILE A 388 6.52 -12.04 8.97
C ILE A 388 6.64 -12.49 10.43
N ALA A 389 5.97 -13.57 10.82
CA ALA A 389 5.85 -13.97 12.22
C ALA A 389 7.20 -14.11 12.93
N ASP A 390 8.15 -14.85 12.31
CA ASP A 390 9.47 -15.05 12.89
C ASP A 390 10.27 -13.74 12.99
N ALA A 391 10.19 -12.89 11.96
CA ALA A 391 10.86 -11.60 11.97
C ALA A 391 10.30 -10.68 13.06
N VAL A 392 8.98 -10.65 13.25
CA VAL A 392 8.35 -9.86 14.31
C VAL A 392 8.71 -10.41 15.68
N LYS A 393 8.60 -11.73 15.90
CA LYS A 393 8.94 -12.37 17.19
C LYS A 393 10.40 -12.16 17.58
N THR A 394 11.33 -12.32 16.64
CA THR A 394 12.76 -12.26 16.95
C THR A 394 13.34 -10.85 16.96
N ARG A 395 12.86 -9.97 16.07
CA ARG A 395 13.50 -8.67 15.80
C ARG A 395 12.74 -7.47 16.37
N LEU A 396 11.41 -7.55 16.49
CA LEU A 396 10.60 -6.45 17.02
C LEU A 396 10.26 -6.65 18.50
N ILE A 397 9.71 -7.81 18.84
CA ILE A 397 9.23 -8.11 20.18
C ILE A 397 10.39 -8.59 21.06
N GLY A 398 11.32 -9.38 20.47
CA GLY A 398 12.46 -9.96 21.19
C GLY A 398 12.08 -11.18 22.02
N SER A 399 13.10 -11.83 22.61
CA SER A 399 12.95 -13.01 23.46
C SER A 399 12.60 -12.69 24.93
N GLN A 400 12.56 -11.40 25.32
CA GLN A 400 12.16 -10.95 26.67
C GLN A 400 10.70 -10.55 26.66
N ASP A 401 10.00 -10.76 27.78
CA ASP A 401 8.62 -10.31 27.94
C ASP A 401 8.51 -8.82 27.59
N VAL A 402 7.62 -8.50 26.64
CA VAL A 402 7.42 -7.14 26.12
C VAL A 402 7.04 -6.17 27.25
N ALA A 403 6.34 -6.66 28.28
CA ALA A 403 6.00 -5.90 29.48
C ALA A 403 7.25 -5.43 30.23
N ASP A 404 8.31 -6.26 30.33
CA ASP A 404 9.57 -5.88 31.00
C ASP A 404 10.39 -4.88 30.20
N SER A 405 10.23 -4.81 28.86
CA SER A 405 10.91 -3.83 28.01
C SER A 405 10.31 -2.42 28.10
N GLY A 406 9.10 -2.30 28.65
CA GLY A 406 8.33 -1.05 28.71
C GLY A 406 7.91 -0.50 27.33
N LYS A 407 8.12 -1.23 26.23
CA LYS A 407 7.70 -0.84 24.88
C LYS A 407 6.23 -1.17 24.63
N SER A 408 5.59 -0.33 23.83
CA SER A 408 4.19 -0.47 23.44
C SER A 408 4.05 -0.60 21.93
N TRP A 409 3.35 -1.65 21.51
CA TRP A 409 3.09 -1.95 20.12
C TRP A 409 1.58 -1.95 19.89
N ILE A 410 1.09 -1.02 19.08
CA ILE A 410 -0.34 -0.82 18.84
C ILE A 410 -0.61 -1.04 17.36
N PHE A 411 -1.45 -2.02 17.04
CA PHE A 411 -1.86 -2.35 15.69
C PHE A 411 -3.33 -2.02 15.53
N THR A 412 -3.68 -1.13 14.60
CA THR A 412 -5.07 -0.72 14.40
C THR A 412 -5.47 -0.77 12.93
N SER A 413 -6.67 -1.29 12.67
CA SER A 413 -7.29 -1.28 11.35
C SER A 413 -8.81 -1.41 11.45
N ALA A 414 -9.51 -1.15 10.34
CA ALA A 414 -10.94 -1.42 10.24
C ALA A 414 -11.25 -2.92 10.05
N THR A 415 -10.28 -3.69 9.59
CA THR A 415 -10.44 -5.09 9.20
C THR A 415 -9.18 -5.87 9.52
N LEU A 416 -9.23 -6.73 10.53
CA LEU A 416 -8.10 -7.56 10.97
C LEU A 416 -8.46 -9.06 11.04
N GLY A 417 -9.72 -9.41 10.79
CA GLY A 417 -10.15 -10.79 10.76
C GLY A 417 -11.66 -10.96 10.80
N ASP A 418 -12.10 -12.21 10.82
CA ASP A 418 -13.50 -12.60 10.89
C ASP A 418 -13.84 -13.44 12.16
N ASP A 419 -12.83 -13.73 13.01
CA ASP A 419 -12.96 -14.41 14.29
C ASP A 419 -12.63 -13.52 15.49
N ALA A 420 -12.84 -14.02 16.72
CA ALA A 420 -12.63 -13.26 17.95
C ALA A 420 -11.16 -12.95 18.23
N SER A 421 -10.25 -13.86 17.87
CA SER A 421 -8.81 -13.76 18.08
C SER A 421 -8.09 -13.07 16.93
N LEU A 422 -8.80 -12.66 15.87
CA LEU A 422 -8.24 -12.00 14.67
C LEU A 422 -7.08 -12.81 14.05
N ARG A 423 -7.21 -14.14 14.01
CA ARG A 423 -6.13 -15.06 13.59
C ARG A 423 -5.60 -14.79 12.19
N TRP A 424 -6.46 -14.32 11.30
CA TRP A 424 -6.02 -13.88 9.96
C TRP A 424 -4.87 -12.87 10.01
N PHE A 425 -4.85 -11.98 11.03
CA PHE A 425 -3.82 -10.98 11.22
C PHE A 425 -2.75 -11.42 12.23
N THR A 426 -3.17 -11.96 13.39
CA THR A 426 -2.26 -12.24 14.51
C THR A 426 -1.28 -13.37 14.21
N GLU A 427 -1.72 -14.47 13.58
CA GLU A 427 -0.84 -15.60 13.26
C GLU A 427 0.27 -15.23 12.28
N PRO A 428 0.00 -14.63 11.07
CA PRO A 428 1.06 -14.27 10.13
C PRO A 428 1.98 -13.15 10.63
N CYS A 429 1.53 -12.37 11.63
CA CYS A 429 2.33 -11.32 12.24
C CYS A 429 3.03 -11.76 13.53
N GLY A 430 2.86 -13.01 13.99
CA GLY A 430 3.47 -13.50 15.21
C GLY A 430 2.96 -12.84 16.49
N LEU A 431 1.68 -12.45 16.52
CA LEU A 431 1.05 -11.64 17.56
C LEU A 431 -0.04 -12.42 18.33
N GLU A 432 0.08 -13.73 18.43
CA GLU A 432 -0.94 -14.62 19.02
C GLU A 432 -1.21 -14.31 20.51
N ASN A 433 -0.23 -13.70 21.20
CA ASN A 433 -0.31 -13.33 22.62
C ASN A 433 -0.72 -11.86 22.83
N ALA A 434 -1.10 -11.14 21.80
CA ALA A 434 -1.51 -9.73 21.90
C ALA A 434 -2.88 -9.58 22.63
N GLU A 435 -3.05 -8.49 23.35
CA GLU A 435 -4.38 -8.06 23.81
C GLU A 435 -5.24 -7.69 22.59
N ILE A 436 -6.44 -8.24 22.49
CA ILE A 436 -7.37 -8.00 21.36
C ILE A 436 -8.49 -7.10 21.81
N LEU A 437 -8.70 -5.99 21.08
CA LEU A 437 -9.85 -5.12 21.25
C LEU A 437 -10.64 -5.03 19.95
N LYS A 438 -11.92 -5.35 20.00
CA LYS A 438 -12.85 -5.18 18.86
C LYS A 438 -13.84 -4.07 19.20
N VAL A 439 -13.86 -3.03 18.39
CA VAL A 439 -14.72 -1.87 18.55
C VAL A 439 -15.67 -1.78 17.37
N GLY A 440 -16.97 -1.81 17.63
CA GLY A 440 -18.00 -1.71 16.60
C GLY A 440 -18.01 -0.34 15.90
N SER A 441 -18.66 -0.29 14.74
CA SER A 441 -18.90 0.98 14.05
C SER A 441 -20.00 1.79 14.78
N PRO A 442 -19.89 3.13 14.86
CA PRO A 442 -20.97 3.97 15.41
C PRO A 442 -22.15 4.15 14.43
N PHE A 443 -22.03 3.64 13.20
CA PHE A 443 -23.07 3.80 12.19
C PHE A 443 -24.18 2.76 12.35
N ASP A 444 -25.43 3.17 12.16
CA ASP A 444 -26.58 2.29 12.10
C ASP A 444 -26.75 1.67 10.71
N TYR A 445 -25.93 0.66 10.44
CA TYR A 445 -25.98 -0.04 9.15
C TYR A 445 -27.33 -0.69 8.84
N ALA A 446 -28.15 -1.00 9.84
CA ALA A 446 -29.44 -1.63 9.64
C ALA A 446 -30.41 -0.67 8.92
N THR A 447 -30.32 0.62 9.21
CA THR A 447 -31.14 1.67 8.59
C THR A 447 -30.44 2.33 7.39
N GLN A 448 -29.13 2.55 7.46
CA GLN A 448 -28.37 3.28 6.45
C GLN A 448 -27.99 2.44 5.23
N ALA A 449 -27.83 1.13 5.39
CA ALA A 449 -27.31 0.27 4.33
C ALA A 449 -28.14 -0.99 4.09
N ALA A 450 -28.14 -1.42 2.84
CA ALA A 450 -28.73 -2.71 2.48
C ALA A 450 -27.75 -3.54 1.65
N VAL A 451 -27.87 -4.86 1.70
CA VAL A 451 -27.09 -5.80 0.88
C VAL A 451 -28.03 -6.60 -0.03
N TYR A 452 -27.66 -6.69 -1.30
CA TYR A 452 -28.40 -7.45 -2.31
C TYR A 452 -27.48 -8.41 -3.08
N VAL A 453 -27.97 -9.62 -3.33
CA VAL A 453 -27.29 -10.63 -4.18
C VAL A 453 -28.22 -11.00 -5.33
N PRO A 454 -27.94 -10.57 -6.57
CA PRO A 454 -28.76 -10.90 -7.74
C PRO A 454 -28.72 -12.40 -8.03
N ARG A 455 -29.90 -13.06 -7.98
CA ARG A 455 -30.01 -14.53 -8.16
C ARG A 455 -29.92 -14.97 -9.62
N GLN A 456 -30.13 -14.05 -10.56
CA GLN A 456 -30.22 -14.34 -12.00
C GLN A 456 -28.87 -14.29 -12.71
N LEU A 457 -27.81 -13.80 -12.02
CA LEU A 457 -26.49 -13.71 -12.63
C LEU A 457 -25.87 -15.09 -12.84
N PRO A 458 -25.16 -15.31 -13.96
CA PRO A 458 -24.37 -16.51 -14.19
C PRO A 458 -23.34 -16.72 -13.06
N LYS A 459 -22.85 -17.94 -12.92
CA LYS A 459 -21.75 -18.21 -11.98
C LYS A 459 -20.49 -17.44 -12.38
N PRO A 460 -19.61 -17.04 -11.44
CA PRO A 460 -18.39 -16.26 -11.73
C PRO A 460 -17.41 -16.88 -12.74
N ASN A 461 -17.47 -18.20 -12.93
CA ASN A 461 -16.65 -18.91 -13.93
C ASN A 461 -17.28 -18.92 -15.34
N ASP A 462 -18.51 -18.47 -15.48
CA ASP A 462 -19.18 -18.37 -16.76
C ASP A 462 -18.61 -17.19 -17.56
N PRO A 463 -18.23 -17.35 -18.84
CA PRO A 463 -17.75 -16.27 -19.68
C PRO A 463 -18.72 -15.08 -19.79
N ALA A 464 -20.04 -15.32 -19.69
CA ALA A 464 -21.07 -14.29 -19.73
C ALA A 464 -21.14 -13.45 -18.44
N HIS A 465 -20.58 -13.92 -17.32
CA HIS A 465 -20.70 -13.26 -16.02
C HIS A 465 -20.29 -11.78 -16.06
N THR A 466 -19.10 -11.47 -16.58
CA THR A 466 -18.55 -10.11 -16.66
C THR A 466 -19.48 -9.16 -17.42
N ILE A 467 -20.04 -9.61 -18.54
CA ILE A 467 -20.97 -8.82 -19.38
C ILE A 467 -22.31 -8.65 -18.67
N GLN A 468 -22.81 -9.67 -17.97
CA GLN A 468 -24.05 -9.58 -17.21
C GLN A 468 -23.93 -8.64 -15.99
N VAL A 469 -22.75 -8.61 -15.33
CA VAL A 469 -22.46 -7.59 -14.29
C VAL A 469 -22.46 -6.19 -14.89
N ALA A 470 -21.82 -5.98 -16.04
CA ALA A 470 -21.84 -4.69 -16.73
C ALA A 470 -23.28 -4.27 -17.10
N HIS A 471 -24.09 -5.20 -17.61
CA HIS A 471 -25.50 -4.95 -17.92
C HIS A 471 -26.29 -4.59 -16.65
N PHE A 472 -26.12 -5.32 -15.56
CA PHE A 472 -26.74 -5.00 -14.27
C PHE A 472 -26.43 -3.56 -13.84
N VAL A 473 -25.15 -3.16 -13.88
CA VAL A 473 -24.73 -1.79 -13.54
C VAL A 473 -25.35 -0.78 -14.48
N ALA A 474 -25.37 -1.06 -15.81
CA ALA A 474 -25.89 -0.17 -16.82
C ALA A 474 -27.40 0.09 -16.68
N VAL A 475 -28.18 -0.89 -16.21
CA VAL A 475 -29.60 -0.76 -15.96
C VAL A 475 -29.90 0.05 -14.68
N HIS A 476 -29.13 -0.16 -13.62
CA HIS A 476 -29.48 0.34 -12.30
C HIS A 476 -28.74 1.64 -11.90
N ALA A 477 -27.50 1.87 -12.34
CA ALA A 477 -26.75 3.07 -11.99
C ALA A 477 -27.41 4.38 -12.49
N PRO A 478 -28.08 4.43 -13.67
CA PRO A 478 -28.78 5.63 -14.10
C PRO A 478 -29.91 6.08 -13.16
N VAL A 479 -30.55 5.14 -12.45
CA VAL A 479 -31.62 5.43 -11.48
C VAL A 479 -31.15 6.36 -10.36
N ILE A 480 -29.89 6.27 -9.98
CA ILE A 480 -29.25 7.08 -8.93
C ILE A 480 -28.24 8.08 -9.51
N HIS A 481 -28.40 8.49 -10.76
CA HIS A 481 -27.52 9.45 -11.42
C HIS A 481 -26.03 9.07 -11.40
N GLY A 482 -25.71 7.81 -11.61
CA GLY A 482 -24.36 7.27 -11.52
C GLY A 482 -24.01 6.81 -10.11
N ARG A 483 -23.49 7.67 -9.25
CA ARG A 483 -23.15 7.48 -7.83
C ARG A 483 -22.75 6.04 -7.43
N THR A 484 -22.03 5.36 -8.37
CA THR A 484 -21.75 3.92 -8.32
C THR A 484 -20.26 3.64 -8.37
N LEU A 485 -19.79 2.81 -7.45
CA LEU A 485 -18.45 2.24 -7.44
C LEU A 485 -18.54 0.73 -7.77
N VAL A 486 -17.92 0.33 -8.87
CA VAL A 486 -17.80 -1.07 -9.27
C VAL A 486 -16.42 -1.59 -8.89
N LEU A 487 -16.38 -2.50 -7.94
CA LEU A 487 -15.17 -3.15 -7.45
C LEU A 487 -14.98 -4.49 -8.13
N THR A 488 -13.93 -4.64 -8.91
CA THR A 488 -13.59 -5.87 -9.62
C THR A 488 -12.45 -6.61 -8.94
N THR A 489 -12.53 -7.93 -8.94
CA THR A 489 -11.52 -8.79 -8.33
C THR A 489 -10.35 -9.10 -9.27
N THR A 490 -10.48 -8.83 -10.56
CA THR A 490 -9.43 -9.07 -11.56
C THR A 490 -9.34 -7.93 -12.57
N LEU A 491 -8.14 -7.68 -13.10
CA LEU A 491 -7.93 -6.71 -14.19
C LEU A 491 -8.68 -7.09 -15.48
N ARG A 492 -8.92 -8.38 -15.72
CA ARG A 492 -9.73 -8.85 -16.84
C ARG A 492 -11.19 -8.42 -16.69
N ALA A 493 -11.77 -8.60 -15.49
CA ALA A 493 -13.13 -8.15 -15.20
C ALA A 493 -13.24 -6.62 -15.29
N LEU A 494 -12.23 -5.89 -14.75
CA LEU A 494 -12.16 -4.44 -14.85
C LEU A 494 -12.27 -3.99 -16.32
N ARG A 495 -11.43 -4.54 -17.20
CA ARG A 495 -11.44 -4.20 -18.64
C ARG A 495 -12.78 -4.53 -19.29
N GLY A 496 -13.27 -5.77 -19.11
CA GLY A 496 -14.52 -6.20 -19.74
C GLY A 496 -15.74 -5.41 -19.29
N ILE A 497 -15.84 -5.09 -17.98
CA ILE A 497 -16.94 -4.27 -17.45
C ILE A 497 -16.82 -2.82 -17.95
N SER A 498 -15.63 -2.23 -17.89
CA SER A 498 -15.43 -0.84 -18.30
C SER A 498 -15.67 -0.64 -19.79
N GLU A 499 -15.19 -1.54 -20.65
CA GLU A 499 -15.43 -1.49 -22.10
C GLU A 499 -16.92 -1.59 -22.43
N ALA A 500 -17.65 -2.52 -21.80
CA ALA A 500 -19.08 -2.67 -22.01
C ALA A 500 -19.87 -1.41 -21.57
N LEU A 501 -19.54 -0.83 -20.39
CA LEU A 501 -20.17 0.39 -19.91
C LEU A 501 -19.81 1.60 -20.78
N GLN A 502 -18.56 1.75 -21.19
CA GLN A 502 -18.13 2.84 -22.07
C GLN A 502 -18.83 2.77 -23.44
N GLN A 503 -19.02 1.57 -24.00
CA GLN A 503 -19.79 1.40 -25.25
C GLN A 503 -21.26 1.79 -25.06
N GLN A 504 -21.89 1.36 -23.98
CA GLN A 504 -23.30 1.64 -23.71
C GLN A 504 -23.58 3.13 -23.47
N PHE A 505 -22.67 3.82 -22.81
CA PHE A 505 -22.77 5.23 -22.44
C PHE A 505 -21.94 6.18 -23.33
N ALA A 506 -21.44 5.71 -24.49
CA ALA A 506 -20.55 6.48 -25.37
C ALA A 506 -21.10 7.86 -25.77
N ASN A 507 -22.42 7.97 -25.94
CA ASN A 507 -23.11 9.21 -26.33
C ASN A 507 -23.93 9.83 -25.18
N SER A 508 -23.74 9.36 -23.96
CA SER A 508 -24.46 9.86 -22.80
C SER A 508 -23.87 11.22 -22.34
N GLN A 509 -24.74 12.20 -22.19
CA GLN A 509 -24.40 13.48 -21.52
C GLN A 509 -24.75 13.45 -20.03
N VAL A 510 -25.35 12.37 -19.55
CA VAL A 510 -25.86 12.25 -18.19
C VAL A 510 -24.92 11.44 -17.29
N LEU A 511 -24.15 10.52 -17.88
CA LEU A 511 -23.26 9.62 -17.13
C LEU A 511 -21.86 9.57 -17.77
N GLU A 512 -20.84 9.64 -16.91
CA GLU A 512 -19.43 9.46 -17.23
C GLU A 512 -18.89 8.16 -16.61
N ILE A 513 -18.14 7.38 -17.39
CA ILE A 513 -17.50 6.15 -16.92
C ILE A 513 -16.04 6.44 -16.61
N LEU A 514 -15.70 6.43 -15.33
CA LEU A 514 -14.37 6.60 -14.83
C LEU A 514 -13.71 5.22 -14.68
N VAL A 515 -12.51 5.04 -15.23
CA VAL A 515 -11.82 3.75 -15.22
C VAL A 515 -10.43 3.90 -14.59
N GLN A 516 -10.14 3.03 -13.63
CA GLN A 516 -8.83 2.96 -13.03
C GLN A 516 -7.73 2.77 -14.09
N GLY A 517 -6.69 3.61 -14.03
CA GLY A 517 -5.53 3.54 -14.93
C GLY A 517 -5.64 4.42 -16.17
N GLN A 518 -6.82 4.99 -16.49
CA GLN A 518 -6.98 5.94 -17.59
C GLN A 518 -6.59 7.38 -17.21
N ARG A 519 -6.69 7.72 -15.94
CA ARG A 519 -6.24 9.00 -15.35
C ARG A 519 -5.51 8.76 -14.04
N PRO A 520 -4.73 9.73 -13.52
CA PRO A 520 -4.17 9.66 -12.17
C PRO A 520 -5.25 9.41 -11.11
N LYS A 521 -4.93 8.61 -10.09
CA LYS A 521 -5.89 8.23 -9.03
C LYS A 521 -6.53 9.44 -8.36
N ARG A 522 -5.73 10.49 -8.11
CA ARG A 522 -6.21 11.72 -7.49
C ARG A 522 -7.29 12.40 -8.33
N GLU A 523 -7.05 12.57 -9.63
CA GLU A 523 -7.98 13.20 -10.57
C GLU A 523 -9.29 12.40 -10.70
N LEU A 524 -9.18 11.05 -10.78
CA LEU A 524 -10.35 10.17 -10.79
C LEU A 524 -11.20 10.35 -9.52
N MET A 525 -10.54 10.45 -8.36
CA MET A 525 -11.22 10.59 -7.08
C MET A 525 -11.83 11.97 -6.88
N GLU A 526 -11.16 13.04 -7.33
CA GLU A 526 -11.69 14.40 -7.32
C GLU A 526 -12.94 14.46 -8.18
N ARG A 527 -12.86 13.97 -9.43
CA ARG A 527 -14.02 13.94 -10.35
C ARG A 527 -15.19 13.09 -9.81
N PHE A 528 -14.90 11.92 -9.21
CA PHE A 528 -15.93 11.05 -8.66
C PHE A 528 -16.65 11.69 -7.45
N ARG A 529 -15.94 12.46 -6.62
CA ARG A 529 -16.52 13.20 -5.48
C ARG A 529 -17.41 14.35 -5.92
N GLU A 530 -17.12 15.00 -7.03
CA GLU A 530 -17.95 16.05 -7.61
C GLU A 530 -19.34 15.52 -7.99
N GLY A 531 -19.42 14.24 -8.39
CA GLY A 531 -20.67 13.59 -8.75
C GLY A 531 -21.40 14.31 -9.89
N ASP A 532 -22.72 14.47 -9.74
CA ASP A 532 -23.64 15.15 -10.65
C ASP A 532 -23.91 16.63 -10.29
N THR A 533 -23.01 17.24 -9.48
CA THR A 533 -23.13 18.65 -9.10
C THR A 533 -22.66 19.60 -10.21
N ASN A 534 -23.11 20.85 -10.16
CA ASN A 534 -22.69 21.91 -11.10
C ASN A 534 -22.91 21.59 -12.59
N GLY A 535 -23.95 20.81 -12.92
CA GLY A 535 -24.26 20.43 -14.30
C GLY A 535 -23.29 19.40 -14.90
N GLN A 536 -22.44 18.77 -14.10
CA GLN A 536 -21.59 17.67 -14.53
C GLN A 536 -22.37 16.36 -14.64
N PRO A 537 -22.01 15.44 -15.54
CA PRO A 537 -22.62 14.12 -15.59
C PRO A 537 -22.31 13.31 -14.33
N GLY A 538 -23.24 12.49 -13.89
CA GLY A 538 -23.01 11.55 -12.80
C GLY A 538 -21.92 10.53 -13.16
N CYS A 539 -21.28 9.92 -12.18
CA CYS A 539 -20.12 9.06 -12.41
C CYS A 539 -20.36 7.61 -12.01
N ILE A 540 -19.88 6.69 -12.84
CA ILE A 540 -19.67 5.28 -12.50
C ILE A 540 -18.16 5.04 -12.49
N LEU A 541 -17.59 4.70 -11.34
CA LEU A 541 -16.17 4.39 -11.20
C LEU A 541 -15.95 2.88 -11.22
N VAL A 542 -15.19 2.38 -12.19
CA VAL A 542 -14.80 0.97 -12.29
C VAL A 542 -13.35 0.81 -11.85
N ALA A 543 -13.14 0.02 -10.81
CA ALA A 543 -11.83 -0.12 -10.18
C ALA A 543 -11.56 -1.54 -9.65
N SER A 544 -10.29 -1.88 -9.45
CA SER A 544 -9.83 -3.16 -8.90
C SER A 544 -9.32 -3.02 -7.46
N ALA A 545 -8.66 -4.05 -6.94
CA ALA A 545 -8.20 -4.18 -5.56
C ALA A 545 -7.55 -2.93 -4.95
N SER A 546 -6.74 -2.17 -5.71
CA SER A 546 -6.11 -0.94 -5.20
C SER A 546 -7.08 0.19 -4.82
N PHE A 547 -8.36 0.06 -5.19
CA PHE A 547 -9.44 0.98 -4.80
C PHE A 547 -10.34 0.40 -3.69
N TRP A 548 -10.19 -0.88 -3.36
CA TRP A 548 -10.84 -1.44 -2.18
C TRP A 548 -10.29 -0.80 -0.89
N GLU A 549 -9.06 -0.32 -0.96
CA GLU A 549 -8.37 0.37 0.12
C GLU A 549 -8.18 1.87 -0.22
N GLY A 550 -8.26 2.73 0.78
CA GLY A 550 -7.90 4.15 0.65
C GLY A 550 -8.82 5.01 -0.22
N VAL A 551 -10.01 4.53 -0.60
CA VAL A 551 -11.05 5.34 -1.23
C VAL A 551 -11.96 5.91 -0.14
N ASP A 552 -12.00 7.23 -0.03
CA ASP A 552 -12.88 7.96 0.88
C ASP A 552 -13.76 8.91 0.06
N VAL A 553 -15.04 8.55 -0.05
CA VAL A 553 -16.07 9.31 -0.76
C VAL A 553 -17.25 9.48 0.20
N PRO A 554 -17.22 10.51 1.03
CA PRO A 554 -18.34 10.80 1.93
C PRO A 554 -19.49 11.49 1.20
N GLY A 555 -20.71 11.28 1.71
CA GLY A 555 -21.90 11.94 1.19
C GLY A 555 -22.50 11.23 -0.03
N ASP A 556 -23.38 11.95 -0.71
CA ASP A 556 -24.25 11.41 -1.75
C ASP A 556 -23.54 11.00 -3.06
N ALA A 557 -22.24 11.29 -3.20
CA ALA A 557 -21.48 10.93 -4.40
C ALA A 557 -21.31 9.41 -4.57
N LEU A 558 -21.53 8.61 -3.51
CA LEU A 558 -21.48 7.15 -3.55
C LEU A 558 -22.68 6.54 -2.82
N GLN A 559 -23.60 5.94 -3.56
CA GLN A 559 -24.81 5.29 -3.04
C GLN A 559 -24.93 3.81 -3.41
N LEU A 560 -24.15 3.33 -4.39
CA LEU A 560 -24.15 1.96 -4.84
C LEU A 560 -22.72 1.42 -4.95
N VAL A 561 -22.42 0.38 -4.20
CA VAL A 561 -21.18 -0.39 -4.34
C VAL A 561 -21.51 -1.74 -4.94
N VAL A 562 -20.91 -2.05 -6.08
CA VAL A 562 -21.09 -3.33 -6.79
C VAL A 562 -19.80 -4.10 -6.76
N ILE A 563 -19.81 -5.30 -6.18
CA ILE A 563 -18.69 -6.23 -6.18
C ILE A 563 -18.96 -7.32 -7.23
N ASP A 564 -18.06 -7.48 -8.20
CA ASP A 564 -18.24 -8.38 -9.35
C ASP A 564 -18.39 -9.85 -8.91
N LYS A 565 -17.59 -10.32 -7.99
CA LYS A 565 -17.61 -11.66 -7.39
C LYS A 565 -16.90 -11.68 -6.05
N LEU A 566 -17.05 -12.77 -5.30
CA LEU A 566 -16.37 -12.95 -4.02
C LEU A 566 -14.84 -12.84 -4.18
N PRO A 567 -14.18 -12.01 -3.36
CA PRO A 567 -12.77 -11.66 -3.51
C PRO A 567 -11.83 -12.71 -2.91
N PHE A 568 -11.94 -13.96 -3.36
CA PHE A 568 -10.97 -14.99 -2.99
C PHE A 568 -9.61 -14.68 -3.61
N PRO A 569 -8.50 -14.87 -2.88
CA PRO A 569 -7.18 -14.74 -3.46
C PRO A 569 -6.97 -15.75 -4.60
N PRO A 570 -6.19 -15.39 -5.66
CA PRO A 570 -6.01 -16.25 -6.81
C PRO A 570 -5.24 -17.53 -6.42
N PRO A 571 -5.81 -18.72 -6.58
CA PRO A 571 -5.16 -19.97 -6.13
C PRO A 571 -3.87 -20.29 -6.90
N ASN A 572 -3.70 -19.69 -8.07
CA ASN A 572 -2.51 -19.87 -8.92
C ASN A 572 -1.38 -18.87 -8.60
N ASP A 573 -1.55 -17.98 -7.63
CA ASP A 573 -0.46 -17.13 -7.16
C ASP A 573 0.52 -17.97 -6.32
N PRO A 574 1.83 -17.97 -6.62
CA PRO A 574 2.80 -18.83 -5.95
C PRO A 574 2.85 -18.65 -4.43
N LEU A 575 2.70 -17.42 -3.93
CA LEU A 575 2.68 -17.14 -2.49
C LEU A 575 1.39 -17.66 -1.83
N VAL A 576 0.25 -17.45 -2.48
CA VAL A 576 -1.06 -17.95 -2.03
C VAL A 576 -1.05 -19.47 -1.93
N GLU A 577 -0.54 -20.14 -2.97
CA GLU A 577 -0.43 -21.59 -3.00
C GLU A 577 0.52 -22.12 -1.91
N ALA A 578 1.67 -21.50 -1.73
CA ALA A 578 2.63 -21.91 -0.70
C ALA A 578 2.05 -21.78 0.72
N ARG A 579 1.31 -20.69 1.00
CA ARG A 579 0.58 -20.50 2.27
C ARG A 579 -0.48 -21.58 2.48
N ALA A 580 -1.27 -21.88 1.44
CA ALA A 580 -2.28 -22.92 1.46
C ALA A 580 -1.67 -24.30 1.75
N ASN A 581 -0.60 -24.66 1.03
CA ASN A 581 0.11 -25.93 1.20
C ASN A 581 0.70 -26.08 2.61
N ARG A 582 1.27 -25.01 3.19
CA ARG A 582 1.80 -25.02 4.56
C ARG A 582 0.69 -25.33 5.58
N LEU A 583 -0.49 -24.77 5.43
CA LEU A 583 -1.65 -25.06 6.31
C LEU A 583 -2.09 -26.52 6.18
N GLU A 584 -2.20 -27.05 4.96
CA GLU A 584 -2.59 -28.44 4.72
C GLU A 584 -1.57 -29.43 5.27
N GLN A 585 -0.26 -29.17 5.13
CA GLN A 585 0.81 -29.94 5.75
C GLN A 585 0.72 -29.92 7.27
N GLY A 586 0.24 -28.83 7.86
CA GLY A 586 -0.06 -28.69 9.29
C GLY A 586 -1.41 -29.29 9.72
N GLY A 587 -2.12 -30.01 8.83
CA GLY A 587 -3.41 -30.62 9.11
C GLY A 587 -4.59 -29.64 9.22
N ARG A 588 -4.43 -28.41 8.74
CA ARG A 588 -5.46 -27.36 8.75
C ARG A 588 -6.12 -27.23 7.37
N SER A 589 -7.33 -26.68 7.32
CA SER A 589 -8.04 -26.44 6.07
C SER A 589 -7.56 -25.16 5.40
N SER A 590 -6.87 -25.25 4.26
CA SER A 590 -6.47 -24.09 3.48
C SER A 590 -7.68 -23.21 3.10
N PHE A 591 -8.80 -23.84 2.73
CA PHE A 591 -10.02 -23.10 2.41
C PHE A 591 -10.63 -22.40 3.64
N GLY A 592 -10.76 -23.10 4.77
CA GLY A 592 -11.40 -22.59 5.99
C GLY A 592 -10.56 -21.57 6.75
N ASP A 593 -9.22 -21.76 6.77
CA ASP A 593 -8.29 -20.98 7.61
C ASP A 593 -7.49 -19.93 6.83
N TYR A 594 -7.55 -19.96 5.48
CA TYR A 594 -6.86 -18.96 4.65
C TYR A 594 -7.77 -18.30 3.61
N PHE A 595 -8.30 -19.06 2.64
CA PHE A 595 -9.07 -18.45 1.55
C PHE A 595 -10.33 -17.74 2.04
N LEU A 596 -11.03 -18.32 2.99
CA LEU A 596 -12.29 -17.78 3.48
C LEU A 596 -12.09 -16.51 4.35
N PRO A 597 -11.15 -16.48 5.32
CA PRO A 597 -10.80 -15.25 6.04
C PRO A 597 -10.31 -14.11 5.12
N GLU A 598 -9.46 -14.41 4.14
CA GLU A 598 -9.01 -13.43 3.13
C GLU A 598 -10.19 -12.80 2.40
N ALA A 599 -11.10 -13.65 1.90
CA ALA A 599 -12.30 -13.17 1.20
C ALA A 599 -13.23 -12.37 2.14
N ALA A 600 -13.34 -12.76 3.42
CA ALA A 600 -14.14 -12.05 4.42
C ALA A 600 -13.60 -10.66 4.70
N VAL A 601 -12.29 -10.52 4.89
CA VAL A 601 -11.62 -9.24 5.13
C VAL A 601 -11.76 -8.32 3.91
N ALA A 602 -11.46 -8.83 2.71
CA ALA A 602 -11.61 -8.05 1.48
C ALA A 602 -13.06 -7.61 1.25
N LEU A 603 -14.04 -8.51 1.45
CA LEU A 603 -15.46 -8.19 1.32
C LEU A 603 -15.89 -7.10 2.31
N LYS A 604 -15.43 -7.18 3.57
CA LYS A 604 -15.66 -6.18 4.63
C LYS A 604 -15.05 -4.82 4.26
N GLN A 605 -13.86 -4.81 3.67
CA GLN A 605 -13.22 -3.58 3.16
C GLN A 605 -14.04 -2.93 2.05
N GLY A 606 -14.49 -3.71 1.05
CA GLY A 606 -15.35 -3.22 -0.02
C GLY A 606 -16.67 -2.65 0.49
N ALA A 607 -17.33 -3.37 1.41
CA ALA A 607 -18.56 -2.92 2.05
C ALA A 607 -18.38 -1.63 2.87
N GLY A 608 -17.24 -1.49 3.54
CA GLY A 608 -16.90 -0.30 4.32
C GLY A 608 -16.70 0.97 3.51
N ARG A 609 -16.77 0.92 2.17
CA ARG A 609 -16.74 2.12 1.31
C ARG A 609 -18.09 2.84 1.27
N LEU A 610 -19.17 2.12 1.54
CA LEU A 610 -20.53 2.60 1.34
C LEU A 610 -20.96 3.68 2.37
N ILE A 611 -20.66 3.47 3.65
CA ILE A 611 -21.07 4.37 4.74
C ILE A 611 -19.83 5.00 5.38
N ARG A 612 -19.75 6.35 5.37
CA ARG A 612 -18.66 7.18 5.90
C ARG A 612 -19.12 8.21 6.90
N ARG A 613 -20.39 8.60 6.82
CA ARG A 613 -21.05 9.58 7.71
C ARG A 613 -22.37 9.01 8.20
N GLU A 614 -22.88 9.63 9.26
CA GLU A 614 -24.19 9.30 9.84
C GLU A 614 -25.35 9.58 8.88
N SER A 615 -25.15 10.47 7.90
CA SER A 615 -26.13 10.82 6.86
C SER A 615 -26.08 9.92 5.62
N ASP A 616 -25.00 9.14 5.44
CA ASP A 616 -24.83 8.34 4.23
C ASP A 616 -25.84 7.20 4.19
N THR A 617 -26.36 6.93 3.01
CA THR A 617 -27.24 5.79 2.76
C THR A 617 -26.85 5.10 1.46
N GLY A 618 -27.01 3.78 1.38
CA GLY A 618 -26.66 3.10 0.13
C GLY A 618 -26.91 1.59 0.11
N ILE A 619 -26.57 0.98 -1.02
CA ILE A 619 -26.78 -0.44 -1.28
C ILE A 619 -25.44 -1.08 -1.68
N LEU A 620 -25.10 -2.18 -1.04
CA LEU A 620 -24.05 -3.09 -1.47
C LEU A 620 -24.66 -4.20 -2.33
N VAL A 621 -24.16 -4.35 -3.55
CA VAL A 621 -24.53 -5.47 -4.42
C VAL A 621 -23.33 -6.39 -4.58
N VAL A 622 -23.53 -7.68 -4.29
CA VAL A 622 -22.51 -8.71 -4.52
C VAL A 622 -23.00 -9.61 -5.65
N CYS A 623 -22.37 -9.50 -6.82
CA CYS A 623 -22.75 -10.21 -8.05
C CYS A 623 -22.25 -11.66 -8.07
N ASP A 624 -22.35 -12.35 -6.93
CA ASP A 624 -21.90 -13.73 -6.77
C ASP A 624 -22.91 -14.54 -5.92
N THR A 625 -23.64 -15.39 -6.59
CA THR A 625 -24.68 -16.20 -5.95
C THR A 625 -24.16 -17.17 -4.90
N ARG A 626 -22.85 -17.48 -4.89
CA ARG A 626 -22.21 -18.34 -3.89
C ARG A 626 -22.33 -17.78 -2.48
N LEU A 627 -22.46 -16.45 -2.34
CA LEU A 627 -22.67 -15.80 -1.04
C LEU A 627 -23.94 -16.26 -0.34
N THR A 628 -24.99 -16.63 -1.10
CA THR A 628 -26.28 -17.09 -0.55
C THR A 628 -26.53 -18.59 -0.75
N SER A 629 -25.88 -19.23 -1.74
CA SER A 629 -26.14 -20.61 -2.10
C SER A 629 -25.18 -21.62 -1.47
N MET A 630 -23.98 -21.18 -1.03
CA MET A 630 -22.95 -22.06 -0.46
C MET A 630 -22.94 -22.01 1.07
N GLY A 631 -22.58 -23.12 1.71
CA GLY A 631 -22.54 -23.21 3.19
C GLY A 631 -21.62 -22.18 3.86
N TYR A 632 -20.48 -21.87 3.22
CA TYR A 632 -19.55 -20.85 3.70
C TYR A 632 -20.06 -19.40 3.52
N GLY A 633 -21.06 -19.19 2.67
CA GLY A 633 -21.62 -17.85 2.43
C GLY A 633 -22.19 -17.22 3.69
N ARG A 634 -22.69 -18.03 4.64
CA ARG A 634 -23.14 -17.53 5.95
C ARG A 634 -22.01 -16.86 6.74
N ARG A 635 -20.80 -17.41 6.73
CA ARG A 635 -19.62 -16.84 7.38
C ARG A 635 -19.20 -15.52 6.72
N LEU A 636 -19.18 -15.47 5.37
CA LEU A 636 -18.89 -14.24 4.64
C LEU A 636 -19.94 -13.15 4.86
N MET A 637 -21.22 -13.53 4.90
CA MET A 637 -22.31 -12.58 5.19
C MET A 637 -22.24 -12.06 6.63
N ALA A 638 -21.83 -12.86 7.60
CA ALA A 638 -21.66 -12.46 8.99
C ALA A 638 -20.44 -11.54 9.19
N ALA A 639 -19.45 -11.57 8.29
CA ALA A 639 -18.30 -10.67 8.31
C ALA A 639 -18.64 -9.25 7.81
N LEU A 640 -19.72 -9.10 7.03
CA LEU A 640 -20.20 -7.78 6.61
C LEU A 640 -20.75 -6.98 7.79
N PRO A 641 -20.74 -5.64 7.73
CA PRO A 641 -21.52 -4.83 8.64
C PRO A 641 -22.99 -5.29 8.68
N PRO A 642 -23.72 -5.07 9.78
CA PRO A 642 -25.10 -5.58 9.96
C PRO A 642 -26.11 -4.84 9.09
N MET A 643 -25.96 -4.95 7.76
CA MET A 643 -26.82 -4.32 6.74
C MET A 643 -28.15 -5.08 6.60
N ARG A 644 -29.21 -4.38 6.24
CA ARG A 644 -30.50 -4.98 5.89
C ARG A 644 -30.37 -5.83 4.64
N ARG A 645 -30.85 -7.07 4.66
CA ARG A 645 -30.84 -7.96 3.48
C ARG A 645 -32.06 -7.70 2.59
N LEU A 646 -31.82 -7.59 1.27
CA LEU A 646 -32.86 -7.46 0.26
C LEU A 646 -33.05 -8.84 -0.42
N GLU A 647 -34.18 -9.48 -0.14
CA GLU A 647 -34.44 -10.87 -0.53
C GLU A 647 -34.95 -11.03 -1.97
N SER A 648 -35.39 -9.93 -2.61
CA SER A 648 -35.97 -9.94 -3.94
C SER A 648 -35.52 -8.74 -4.77
N GLU A 649 -35.60 -8.88 -6.09
CA GLU A 649 -35.35 -7.80 -7.04
C GLU A 649 -36.31 -6.62 -6.83
N ALA A 650 -37.59 -6.89 -6.54
CA ALA A 650 -38.57 -5.85 -6.21
C ALA A 650 -38.15 -5.03 -4.98
N ALA A 651 -37.65 -5.69 -3.91
CA ALA A 651 -37.14 -5.01 -2.72
C ALA A 651 -35.88 -4.18 -3.04
N PHE A 652 -35.01 -4.68 -3.91
CA PHE A 652 -33.84 -3.95 -4.39
C PHE A 652 -34.23 -2.70 -5.18
N LEU A 653 -35.12 -2.81 -6.14
CA LEU A 653 -35.61 -1.68 -6.96
C LEU A 653 -36.31 -0.62 -6.10
N GLN A 654 -37.10 -1.04 -5.12
CA GLN A 654 -37.74 -0.14 -4.16
C GLN A 654 -36.67 0.61 -3.32
N ALA A 655 -35.68 -0.09 -2.80
CA ALA A 655 -34.59 0.51 -2.03
C ALA A 655 -33.75 1.48 -2.88
N LEU A 656 -33.42 1.09 -4.13
CA LEU A 656 -32.68 1.94 -5.08
C LEU A 656 -33.44 3.23 -5.40
N SER A 657 -34.75 3.14 -5.65
CA SER A 657 -35.61 4.31 -5.91
C SER A 657 -35.75 5.21 -4.67
N ALA A 658 -35.63 4.67 -3.47
CA ALA A 658 -35.67 5.46 -2.25
C ALA A 658 -34.43 6.36 -2.09
N LEU A 659 -33.26 5.95 -2.59
CA LEU A 659 -32.03 6.74 -2.54
C LEU A 659 -32.14 8.06 -3.33
N THR A 660 -32.91 8.09 -4.43
CA THR A 660 -33.13 9.32 -5.22
C THR A 660 -33.98 10.35 -4.49
N LYS A 661 -34.93 9.91 -3.66
CA LYS A 661 -35.83 10.80 -2.91
C LYS A 661 -35.17 11.50 -1.74
N ILE A 662 -34.12 10.90 -1.19
CA ILE A 662 -33.36 11.47 -0.07
C ILE A 662 -32.45 12.61 -0.56
N SER A 663 -31.89 12.48 -1.74
CA SER A 663 -31.01 13.48 -2.38
C SER A 663 -31.70 14.80 -2.74
N THR A 664 -33.04 14.83 -2.80
CA THR A 664 -33.83 16.04 -3.15
C THR A 664 -34.32 16.83 -1.94
N ARG A 665 -34.04 16.39 -0.72
CA ARG A 665 -34.41 17.08 0.52
C ARG A 665 -33.18 17.74 1.13
N ASP A 666 -32.94 18.94 0.77
CA ASP A 666 -32.48 20.13 1.48
C ASP A 666 -31.35 20.91 0.78
N PRO A 667 -31.65 22.05 0.12
CA PRO A 667 -30.62 23.00 -0.32
C PRO A 667 -30.29 24.05 0.74
N SER A 668 -30.50 23.81 2.02
CA SER A 668 -30.34 24.81 3.09
C SER A 668 -29.12 24.59 4.00
N TRP A 669 -27.95 24.26 3.42
CA TRP A 669 -26.66 24.42 4.09
C TRP A 669 -25.64 24.93 3.09
N THR A 670 -25.69 26.23 2.80
CA THR A 670 -24.54 27.00 2.28
C THR A 670 -23.67 27.47 3.42
#